data_4a3ad4dce69f4cd8a50ad08d4c6552bc
#
_entry.id   4a3ad4dce69f4cd8a50ad08d4c6552bc
#
_cell.length_a   1.000
_cell.length_b   1.000
_cell.length_c   1.000
_cell.angle_alpha   90.00
_cell.angle_beta   90.00
_cell.angle_gamma   90.00
#
_symmetry.space_group_name_H-M   'P 1'
#
loop_
_entity.id
_entity.type
_entity.pdbx_description
1 polymer ?
#
loop_
_entity_poly.entity_id
_entity_poly.type
_entity_poly.pdbx_seq_one_letter_code
_entity_poly.pdbx_strand_id
1 'polypeptide(L)'
;MKRIFKPIIVTCIILMCACISSCTDNTLQEVENSKTLPPFKLHVNQEASNRLALGEDGLSAVWEPGDQLVMVKKDKSGEPIYLDCDLEEVAYSATFTAGEGVPVGEYYVFYNEGYSRKAWDNHPAYTHQRLVPTEAINDEDKLALWGEVSVKEGDSSASIILKHIYAKVKISIKSLYTSDRWKSFRIGMYASKGGFPSTLMFTENGIINSPNNSHKVHNICLSENFYPYSDMGYIDNDENYTALILPADLSEGSLYIYGICENNSYGNQWVCFETEKKNVKFEAGKSYKISLYLGYPDPNDENPTHKAINMYTIEDEENWDTYCTLSTPDECRVAAYMDGMVQKYKITKDIDFQGQTFLPFAAEKIVGNGKTIKNISLDWSDTDNVGLVRNQVSNWGLLDLKMPTCEISDLTLENVSFCGHSFVGAFGGVGISTNNCKVTGTSNITGTGDFVGGIVGYAYRAPITETSVDALCTIKGNNCVGGIGGGFEYSYTTMKSVTSSATVTATGNYAGGIAGITGGVDEGYYYGSNEIVPMRNTHQITLVKCFNNGNVTGKNYVGGIVGLEEGYEGVLKQLINEGNIKGESYVGGIAGEFGNDVLRIAYSTGEITATTIAGGIVGALTTSYESTKITDCYSLSTIFVDKGGQAGGIAGISGFEEYFDERDVSIINCYFAGTNSTGKGIIGYDLGYTYVKNCLTTLPSLGIETKVTNSLYGVTSILNNKSIINGNNAFSNEIWPLANYPAYCPKFIDFSGDVDIPGFGDSDIEI
;
A
#
# COMPACT_ATOMS: atom_id res chain seq x y z
N MET A 1 14.34 -0.90 -43.68
CA MET A 1 14.65 0.21 -42.72
C MET A 1 15.99 0.16 -42.03
N LYS A 2 17.00 -0.57 -42.47
CA LYS A 2 18.35 -0.67 -41.83
C LYS A 2 19.49 0.04 -42.61
N ARG A 3 19.20 0.93 -43.56
CA ARG A 3 20.25 1.57 -44.38
C ARG A 3 20.25 3.10 -44.39
N ILE A 4 19.38 3.79 -43.60
CA ILE A 4 19.29 5.26 -43.62
C ILE A 4 19.83 5.91 -42.36
N PHE A 5 20.04 5.18 -41.24
CA PHE A 5 20.50 5.77 -39.99
C PHE A 5 22.02 5.87 -39.79
N LYS A 6 22.82 5.21 -40.64
CA LYS A 6 24.30 5.27 -40.49
C LYS A 6 24.98 6.58 -40.93
N PRO A 7 24.50 7.34 -41.90
CA PRO A 7 25.21 8.58 -42.26
C PRO A 7 24.91 9.79 -41.35
N ILE A 8 23.79 9.82 -40.64
CA ILE A 8 23.40 10.97 -39.79
C ILE A 8 24.21 10.98 -38.48
N ILE A 9 24.48 9.85 -37.89
CA ILE A 9 25.28 9.75 -36.64
C ILE A 9 26.76 10.08 -36.91
N VAL A 10 27.29 9.67 -38.02
CA VAL A 10 28.68 9.98 -38.42
C VAL A 10 28.83 11.48 -38.73
N THR A 11 27.84 12.11 -39.31
CA THR A 11 27.87 13.55 -39.60
C THR A 11 27.72 14.40 -38.33
N CYS A 12 26.92 13.99 -37.36
CA CYS A 12 26.85 14.68 -36.07
C CYS A 12 28.14 14.56 -35.23
N ILE A 13 28.81 13.41 -35.30
CA ILE A 13 30.09 13.20 -34.59
C ILE A 13 31.22 14.03 -35.28
N ILE A 14 31.20 14.13 -36.61
CA ILE A 14 32.19 14.93 -37.34
C ILE A 14 31.94 16.45 -37.12
N LEU A 15 30.67 16.89 -37.00
CA LEU A 15 30.39 18.27 -36.64
C LEU A 15 30.76 18.61 -35.19
N MET A 16 30.59 17.70 -34.24
CA MET A 16 31.06 17.90 -32.86
C MET A 16 32.58 17.93 -32.77
N CYS A 17 33.29 17.09 -33.52
CA CYS A 17 34.76 17.15 -33.56
C CYS A 17 35.31 18.40 -34.29
N ALA A 18 34.56 18.96 -35.24
CA ALA A 18 34.94 20.19 -35.93
C ALA A 18 34.74 21.45 -35.07
N CYS A 19 33.84 21.43 -34.08
CA CYS A 19 33.67 22.55 -33.14
C CYS A 19 34.72 22.57 -32.02
N ILE A 20 35.46 21.47 -31.81
CA ILE A 20 36.51 21.39 -30.78
C ILE A 20 37.88 21.85 -31.31
N SER A 21 38.07 21.93 -32.63
CA SER A 21 39.39 22.27 -33.22
C SER A 21 39.51 23.73 -33.69
N SER A 22 38.60 24.64 -33.35
CA SER A 22 38.70 26.07 -33.71
C SER A 22 38.90 27.04 -32.52
N CYS A 23 39.23 26.54 -31.35
CA CYS A 23 39.63 27.36 -30.19
C CYS A 23 40.99 26.98 -29.67
N THR A 24 42.02 27.04 -30.51
CA THR A 24 43.40 27.08 -30.08
C THR A 24 44.00 28.38 -30.63
N ASP A 25 43.89 29.44 -29.85
CA ASP A 25 44.88 30.48 -29.65
C ASP A 25 44.27 31.58 -28.78
N ASN A 26 44.27 31.35 -27.49
CA ASN A 26 44.46 32.40 -26.50
C ASN A 26 45.10 31.72 -25.28
N THR A 27 46.35 31.96 -25.09
CA THR A 27 47.09 31.75 -23.86
C THR A 27 46.42 32.50 -22.72
N LEU A 28 45.38 31.86 -22.14
CA LEU A 28 45.05 32.10 -20.74
C LEU A 28 46.06 31.30 -19.95
N GLN A 29 47.02 31.96 -19.35
CA GLN A 29 47.73 31.46 -18.21
C GLN A 29 46.68 30.94 -17.24
N GLU A 30 46.60 29.59 -17.10
CA GLU A 30 46.10 28.98 -15.92
C GLU A 30 46.90 29.51 -14.74
N VAL A 31 46.38 30.54 -14.11
CA VAL A 31 46.75 30.84 -12.74
C VAL A 31 46.20 29.69 -11.93
N GLU A 32 46.98 28.63 -11.79
CA GLU A 32 46.91 27.69 -10.68
C GLU A 32 47.13 28.52 -9.39
N ASN A 33 46.09 29.26 -8.99
CA ASN A 33 45.91 29.63 -7.62
C ASN A 33 44.98 28.62 -6.97
N SER A 34 45.42 27.38 -6.85
CA SER A 34 45.01 26.54 -5.74
C SER A 34 45.64 27.18 -4.48
N LYS A 35 45.05 28.25 -3.99
CA LYS A 35 45.22 28.64 -2.59
C LYS A 35 44.59 27.46 -1.82
N THR A 36 45.46 26.53 -1.41
CA THR A 36 45.12 25.60 -0.35
C THR A 36 44.66 26.45 0.82
N LEU A 37 43.39 26.40 1.13
CA LEU A 37 42.84 27.07 2.30
C LEU A 37 43.59 26.51 3.53
N PRO A 38 43.99 27.31 4.51
CA PRO A 38 44.66 26.83 5.71
C PRO A 38 43.76 25.81 6.41
N PRO A 39 44.33 24.84 7.15
CA PRO A 39 43.55 23.87 7.90
C PRO A 39 42.49 24.55 8.76
N PHE A 40 41.27 24.00 8.74
CA PHE A 40 40.16 24.53 9.51
C PHE A 40 39.95 23.71 10.78
N LYS A 41 39.72 24.39 11.92
CA LYS A 41 39.54 23.76 13.23
C LYS A 41 38.10 23.96 13.70
N LEU A 42 37.44 22.86 14.06
CA LEU A 42 36.12 22.88 14.68
C LEU A 42 36.20 22.49 16.16
N HIS A 43 35.91 23.43 17.03
CA HIS A 43 35.86 23.20 18.47
C HIS A 43 34.48 22.70 18.88
N VAL A 44 34.39 21.47 19.35
CA VAL A 44 33.14 20.83 19.73
C VAL A 44 32.97 20.88 21.25
N ASN A 45 31.88 21.49 21.68
CA ASN A 45 31.44 21.50 23.06
C ASN A 45 30.12 20.74 23.17
N GLN A 46 29.90 20.03 24.28
CA GLN A 46 28.62 19.40 24.57
C GLN A 46 27.66 20.43 25.19
N GLU A 47 26.35 20.22 24.97
CA GLU A 47 25.31 21.05 25.57
C GLU A 47 25.35 20.89 27.12
N ALA A 48 25.25 22.00 27.85
CA ALA A 48 25.41 22.01 29.33
C ALA A 48 24.35 21.17 30.06
N SER A 49 23.20 20.91 29.44
CA SER A 49 22.15 20.02 29.96
C SER A 49 22.54 18.55 30.01
N ASN A 50 23.54 18.17 29.21
CA ASN A 50 24.05 16.79 29.13
C ASN A 50 25.27 16.55 30.03
N ARG A 51 25.64 17.54 30.87
CA ARG A 51 26.74 17.47 31.82
C ARG A 51 26.46 16.69 33.08
N LEU A 52 25.30 16.09 33.24
CA LEU A 52 25.06 15.19 34.36
C LEU A 52 25.85 13.92 34.12
N ALA A 53 27.04 13.96 34.69
CA ALA A 53 27.93 12.86 35.06
C ALA A 53 27.70 11.53 34.32
N LEU A 54 28.76 10.87 34.01
CA LEU A 54 28.91 9.41 33.96
C LEU A 54 28.14 8.68 35.09
N GLY A 55 26.85 8.97 35.23
CA GLY A 55 25.91 8.34 36.13
C GLY A 55 24.86 7.71 35.29
N GLU A 56 24.60 6.50 35.50
CA GLU A 56 23.54 5.55 35.09
C GLU A 56 22.53 5.95 33.98
N ASP A 57 22.46 7.21 33.54
CA ASP A 57 21.52 7.74 32.52
C ASP A 57 22.17 8.06 31.16
N GLY A 58 23.48 7.89 31.05
CA GLY A 58 24.41 7.85 29.92
C GLY A 58 23.93 8.30 28.53
N LEU A 59 23.69 9.61 28.34
CA LEU A 59 23.69 10.27 27.02
C LEU A 59 24.91 11.23 26.88
N SER A 60 25.92 11.13 27.72
CA SER A 60 27.14 11.92 27.59
C SER A 60 28.07 11.27 26.59
N ALA A 61 28.35 11.91 25.47
CA ALA A 61 29.40 11.50 24.55
C ALA A 61 30.75 11.93 25.14
N VAL A 62 31.69 11.01 25.17
CA VAL A 62 33.11 11.31 25.34
C VAL A 62 33.78 11.16 23.97
N TRP A 63 34.75 12.03 23.69
CA TRP A 63 35.52 11.97 22.46
C TRP A 63 36.77 11.12 22.65
N GLU A 64 37.03 10.28 21.68
CA GLU A 64 38.19 9.39 21.69
C GLU A 64 39.18 9.72 20.56
N PRO A 65 40.47 9.39 20.71
CA PRO A 65 41.42 9.49 19.62
C PRO A 65 40.95 8.65 18.42
N GLY A 66 40.86 9.30 17.25
CA GLY A 66 40.39 8.64 16.03
C GLY A 66 38.93 8.89 15.68
N ASP A 67 38.15 9.54 16.55
CA ASP A 67 36.83 10.03 16.21
C ASP A 67 36.86 10.96 15.00
N GLN A 68 35.81 10.94 14.17
CA GLN A 68 35.72 11.76 12.98
C GLN A 68 34.34 12.44 12.90
N LEU A 69 34.35 13.70 12.49
CA LEU A 69 33.13 14.45 12.14
C LEU A 69 33.02 14.59 10.63
N VAL A 70 31.80 14.72 10.16
CA VAL A 70 31.48 14.99 8.75
C VAL A 70 30.72 16.31 8.65
N MET A 71 31.22 17.23 7.82
CA MET A 71 30.53 18.48 7.48
C MET A 71 29.93 18.39 6.08
N VAL A 72 28.65 18.71 5.97
CA VAL A 72 27.91 18.70 4.69
C VAL A 72 27.24 20.07 4.50
N LYS A 73 27.42 20.69 3.34
CA LYS A 73 26.74 21.96 3.03
C LYS A 73 25.22 21.78 3.00
N LYS A 74 24.49 22.75 3.58
CA LYS A 74 23.02 22.74 3.60
C LYS A 74 22.41 22.85 2.20
N ASP A 75 23.07 23.56 1.27
CA ASP A 75 22.66 23.71 -0.13
C ASP A 75 23.00 22.50 -1.01
N LYS A 76 23.59 21.45 -0.41
CA LYS A 76 24.04 20.21 -1.08
C LYS A 76 25.11 20.41 -2.15
N SER A 77 25.81 21.54 -2.17
CA SER A 77 26.90 21.79 -3.08
C SER A 77 28.24 21.28 -2.50
N GLY A 78 29.04 20.64 -3.32
CA GLY A 78 30.38 20.14 -2.94
C GLY A 78 30.35 18.76 -2.27
N GLU A 79 31.54 18.22 -2.03
CA GLU A 79 31.74 16.94 -1.37
C GLU A 79 31.71 17.09 0.16
N PRO A 80 31.35 16.03 0.93
CA PRO A 80 31.45 16.01 2.38
C PRO A 80 32.89 16.25 2.84
N ILE A 81 33.06 17.06 3.89
CA ILE A 81 34.35 17.37 4.47
C ILE A 81 34.50 16.59 5.77
N TYR A 82 35.57 15.83 5.89
CA TYR A 82 35.89 15.02 7.06
C TYR A 82 36.88 15.77 7.96
N LEU A 83 36.59 15.77 9.28
CA LEU A 83 37.43 16.38 10.28
C LEU A 83 37.87 15.32 11.27
N ASP A 84 39.17 15.18 11.44
CA ASP A 84 39.77 14.20 12.35
C ASP A 84 39.94 14.79 13.77
N CYS A 85 39.74 13.98 14.78
CA CYS A 85 39.88 14.37 16.18
C CYS A 85 41.34 14.61 16.54
N ASP A 86 41.62 15.75 17.16
CA ASP A 86 42.99 16.14 17.57
C ASP A 86 43.42 15.60 18.96
N LEU A 87 42.57 14.73 19.59
CA LEU A 87 42.82 14.21 20.94
C LEU A 87 43.87 13.10 20.95
N GLU A 88 44.68 13.07 22.02
CA GLU A 88 45.54 11.94 22.35
C GLU A 88 44.96 11.04 23.44
N GLU A 89 44.03 11.56 24.26
CA GLU A 89 43.31 10.86 25.35
C GLU A 89 41.84 11.23 25.34
N VAL A 90 41.00 10.41 25.94
CA VAL A 90 39.54 10.58 26.03
C VAL A 90 39.18 11.88 26.75
N ALA A 91 38.29 12.69 26.16
CA ALA A 91 37.85 13.97 26.72
C ALA A 91 36.37 14.32 26.41
N TYR A 92 35.78 15.21 27.22
CA TYR A 92 34.40 15.71 27.02
C TYR A 92 34.27 16.80 25.96
N SER A 93 35.38 17.43 25.58
CA SER A 93 35.42 18.42 24.51
C SER A 93 36.61 18.11 23.59
N ALA A 94 36.46 18.31 22.31
CA ALA A 94 37.50 18.03 21.35
C ALA A 94 37.62 19.11 20.28
N THR A 95 38.78 19.18 19.67
CA THR A 95 39.01 19.92 18.45
C THR A 95 39.15 18.92 17.31
N PHE A 96 38.46 19.20 16.21
CA PHE A 96 38.51 18.41 15.00
C PHE A 96 39.12 19.26 13.88
N THR A 97 40.03 18.68 13.13
CA THR A 97 40.76 19.41 12.07
C THR A 97 40.47 18.82 10.71
N ALA A 98 40.05 19.69 9.77
CA ALA A 98 40.01 19.35 8.34
C ALA A 98 41.44 19.58 7.77
N GLY A 99 41.99 18.58 7.08
CA GLY A 99 43.30 18.64 6.47
C GLY A 99 43.43 19.71 5.37
N GLU A 100 42.30 20.00 4.72
CA GLU A 100 42.13 21.11 3.78
C GLU A 100 41.16 22.15 4.36
N GLY A 101 41.26 23.40 3.92
CA GLY A 101 40.35 24.46 4.42
C GLY A 101 38.91 24.24 4.02
N VAL A 102 37.98 24.66 4.86
CA VAL A 102 36.55 24.53 4.64
C VAL A 102 36.04 25.72 3.83
N PRO A 103 35.36 25.55 2.69
CA PRO A 103 34.76 26.65 1.92
C PRO A 103 33.71 27.42 2.72
N VAL A 104 33.49 28.65 2.35
CA VAL A 104 32.41 29.49 2.92
C VAL A 104 31.07 28.89 2.69
N GLY A 105 30.21 28.83 3.73
CA GLY A 105 28.88 28.27 3.64
C GLY A 105 28.25 27.92 4.98
N GLU A 106 27.01 27.49 4.91
CA GLU A 106 26.26 26.92 6.02
C GLU A 106 26.37 25.39 5.96
N TYR A 107 26.69 24.76 7.10
CA TYR A 107 26.95 23.34 7.16
C TYR A 107 26.12 22.65 8.25
N TYR A 108 25.72 21.40 7.98
CA TYR A 108 25.43 20.40 9.00
C TYR A 108 26.71 19.66 9.36
N VAL A 109 26.87 19.36 10.62
CA VAL A 109 27.98 18.57 11.16
C VAL A 109 27.41 17.34 11.83
N PHE A 110 27.95 16.16 11.54
CA PHE A 110 27.48 14.89 12.05
C PHE A 110 28.60 14.11 12.70
N TYR A 111 28.26 13.42 13.79
CA TYR A 111 29.01 12.33 14.35
C TYR A 111 28.17 11.07 14.33
N ASN A 112 28.75 9.96 13.85
CA ASN A 112 28.07 8.68 13.84
C ASN A 112 29.04 7.52 13.83
N GLU A 113 29.17 6.83 14.94
CA GLU A 113 30.14 5.75 15.16
C GLU A 113 29.82 4.45 14.39
N GLY A 114 28.64 4.26 13.86
CA GLY A 114 28.20 3.00 13.23
C GLY A 114 28.07 3.00 11.71
N TYR A 115 28.27 4.13 11.04
CA TYR A 115 28.09 4.23 9.59
C TYR A 115 29.43 4.36 8.87
N SER A 116 29.81 3.31 8.17
CA SER A 116 31.05 3.30 7.40
C SER A 116 31.05 4.42 6.36
N ARG A 117 32.22 5.00 6.12
CA ARG A 117 32.52 6.02 5.11
C ARG A 117 31.88 5.71 3.74
N LYS A 118 31.66 4.43 3.40
CA LYS A 118 31.02 3.98 2.15
C LYS A 118 29.52 4.29 2.05
N ALA A 119 28.80 4.51 3.14
CA ALA A 119 27.40 4.85 3.09
C ALA A 119 27.15 6.31 2.63
N TRP A 120 28.13 7.19 2.83
CA TRP A 120 28.10 8.58 2.41
C TRP A 120 28.60 8.78 0.97
N ASP A 121 29.58 7.99 0.54
CA ASP A 121 30.26 8.17 -0.75
C ASP A 121 29.43 7.78 -1.98
N ASN A 122 28.35 7.04 -1.84
CA ASN A 122 27.60 6.45 -2.96
C ASN A 122 26.20 7.02 -3.23
N HIS A 123 25.77 8.09 -2.56
CA HIS A 123 24.42 8.64 -2.78
C HIS A 123 24.46 10.08 -3.31
N PRO A 124 23.94 10.33 -4.53
CA PRO A 124 23.81 11.68 -5.09
C PRO A 124 22.72 12.54 -4.39
N ALA A 125 22.03 11.99 -3.40
CA ALA A 125 21.01 12.70 -2.61
C ALA A 125 21.33 12.59 -1.12
N TYR A 126 22.24 13.44 -0.64
CA TYR A 126 22.58 13.60 0.80
C TYR A 126 21.41 14.04 1.69
N THR A 127 20.19 14.04 1.17
CA THR A 127 18.97 14.46 1.86
C THR A 127 18.27 13.38 2.65
N HIS A 128 18.63 12.11 2.47
CA HIS A 128 17.90 11.01 3.08
C HIS A 128 18.86 10.08 3.81
N GLN A 129 19.25 10.47 5.02
CA GLN A 129 19.91 9.53 5.90
C GLN A 129 18.84 8.68 6.57
N ARG A 130 18.83 7.39 6.26
CA ARG A 130 17.97 6.41 6.89
C ARG A 130 18.60 6.02 8.22
N LEU A 131 18.20 6.71 9.28
CA LEU A 131 18.50 6.29 10.65
C LEU A 131 17.38 5.31 11.04
N VAL A 132 17.66 4.02 11.02
CA VAL A 132 16.67 2.97 11.32
C VAL A 132 16.71 2.65 12.80
N PRO A 133 15.72 3.07 13.61
CA PRO A 133 15.63 2.70 15.01
C PRO A 133 14.93 1.35 15.22
N THR A 134 15.01 0.42 14.25
CA THR A 134 14.24 -0.83 14.29
C THR A 134 14.89 -1.95 15.08
N GLU A 135 16.12 -1.76 15.54
CA GLU A 135 16.83 -2.75 16.33
C GLU A 135 17.00 -2.25 17.75
N ALA A 136 16.71 -3.12 18.72
CA ALA A 136 17.14 -2.90 20.09
C ALA A 136 18.66 -2.77 20.05
N ILE A 137 19.15 -1.56 20.28
CA ILE A 137 20.58 -1.33 20.35
C ILE A 137 20.98 -1.60 21.79
N ASN A 138 21.45 -2.81 22.08
CA ASN A 138 22.11 -3.13 23.33
C ASN A 138 23.48 -2.46 23.43
N ASP A 139 23.91 -1.76 22.39
CA ASP A 139 25.19 -1.11 22.27
C ASP A 139 25.04 0.36 22.67
N GLU A 140 25.50 0.71 23.88
CA GLU A 140 25.54 2.09 24.38
C GLU A 140 26.43 2.99 23.50
N ASP A 141 27.19 2.41 22.57
CA ASP A 141 28.25 3.05 21.79
C ASP A 141 27.77 3.66 20.44
N LYS A 142 26.49 3.49 20.05
CA LYS A 142 25.97 4.00 18.78
C LYS A 142 25.25 5.35 18.91
N LEU A 143 25.91 6.34 19.47
CA LEU A 143 25.37 7.70 19.57
C LEU A 143 25.48 8.43 18.22
N ALA A 144 24.44 9.04 17.77
CA ALA A 144 24.46 9.96 16.65
C ALA A 144 24.22 11.39 17.14
N LEU A 145 25.15 12.29 16.78
CA LEU A 145 25.09 13.70 17.12
C LEU A 145 25.07 14.56 15.86
N TRP A 146 24.46 15.73 15.96
CA TRP A 146 24.45 16.68 14.88
C TRP A 146 24.50 18.12 15.38
N GLY A 147 24.91 19.05 14.53
CA GLY A 147 24.86 20.47 14.78
C GLY A 147 24.96 21.28 13.51
N GLU A 148 24.93 22.59 13.67
CA GLU A 148 25.01 23.54 12.55
C GLU A 148 26.18 24.52 12.78
N VAL A 149 26.90 24.83 11.71
CA VAL A 149 27.97 25.79 11.73
C VAL A 149 27.99 26.63 10.45
N SER A 150 28.24 27.93 10.61
CA SER A 150 28.45 28.88 9.52
C SER A 150 29.94 29.16 9.41
N VAL A 151 30.50 28.98 8.22
CA VAL A 151 31.89 29.30 7.89
C VAL A 151 31.92 30.55 6.99
N LYS A 152 32.57 31.62 7.43
CA LYS A 152 32.69 32.87 6.72
C LYS A 152 34.06 33.01 6.08
N GLU A 153 34.18 33.97 5.17
CA GLU A 153 35.45 34.27 4.52
C GLU A 153 36.50 34.69 5.55
N GLY A 154 37.64 33.97 5.53
CA GLY A 154 38.74 34.20 6.45
C GLY A 154 38.69 33.40 7.78
N ASP A 155 37.62 32.66 8.03
CA ASP A 155 37.55 31.83 9.23
C ASP A 155 38.55 30.63 9.13
N SER A 156 39.41 30.49 10.15
CA SER A 156 40.28 29.33 10.31
C SER A 156 39.80 28.38 11.40
N SER A 157 38.75 28.77 12.13
CA SER A 157 38.13 27.94 13.16
C SER A 157 36.68 28.37 13.43
N ALA A 158 35.89 27.44 13.95
CA ALA A 158 34.58 27.72 14.47
C ALA A 158 34.32 26.88 15.73
N SER A 159 33.25 27.21 16.47
CA SER A 159 32.78 26.43 17.62
C SER A 159 31.37 25.95 17.38
N ILE A 160 31.09 24.73 17.79
CA ILE A 160 29.79 24.09 17.61
C ILE A 160 29.36 23.38 18.90
N ILE A 161 28.04 23.30 19.09
CA ILE A 161 27.42 22.42 20.08
C ILE A 161 26.69 21.33 19.31
N LEU A 162 27.11 20.09 19.50
CA LEU A 162 26.41 18.94 18.93
C LEU A 162 25.27 18.48 19.85
N LYS A 163 24.16 18.13 19.24
CA LYS A 163 22.93 17.66 19.89
C LYS A 163 22.68 16.21 19.55
N HIS A 164 22.13 15.45 20.49
CA HIS A 164 21.70 14.09 20.21
C HIS A 164 20.57 14.07 19.19
N ILE A 165 20.59 13.10 18.30
CA ILE A 165 19.51 12.82 17.35
C ILE A 165 18.41 11.99 18.01
N TYR A 166 18.76 11.09 18.91
CA TYR A 166 17.86 10.12 19.53
C TYR A 166 17.39 10.53 20.92
N ALA A 167 16.24 9.98 21.31
CA ALA A 167 15.82 9.79 22.70
C ALA A 167 16.24 8.38 23.15
N LYS A 168 16.71 8.25 24.39
CA LYS A 168 17.03 6.95 25.03
C LYS A 168 15.85 6.47 25.85
N VAL A 169 15.36 5.26 25.59
CA VAL A 169 14.28 4.64 26.37
C VAL A 169 14.84 3.41 27.08
N LYS A 170 14.76 3.41 28.41
CA LYS A 170 15.19 2.30 29.27
C LYS A 170 13.96 1.64 29.87
N ILE A 171 13.71 0.38 29.55
CA ILE A 171 12.66 -0.44 30.16
C ILE A 171 13.29 -1.29 31.27
N SER A 172 12.87 -1.04 32.49
CA SER A 172 13.32 -1.80 33.69
C SER A 172 12.27 -2.85 34.03
N ILE A 173 12.68 -4.09 34.09
CA ILE A 173 11.81 -5.20 34.47
C ILE A 173 11.66 -5.23 35.98
N LYS A 174 10.43 -5.40 36.44
CA LYS A 174 10.05 -5.52 37.85
C LYS A 174 9.23 -6.78 38.04
N SER A 175 9.79 -7.81 38.69
CA SER A 175 8.99 -8.96 39.09
C SER A 175 8.19 -8.63 40.35
N LEU A 176 6.89 -8.92 40.34
CA LEU A 176 6.02 -8.70 41.50
C LEU A 176 6.23 -9.74 42.62
N TYR A 177 6.70 -10.93 42.21
CA TYR A 177 6.93 -12.03 43.15
C TYR A 177 8.35 -12.54 42.98
N THR A 178 9.12 -12.53 44.07
CA THR A 178 10.53 -12.96 44.08
C THR A 178 10.73 -14.46 43.77
N SER A 179 9.67 -15.26 43.82
CA SER A 179 9.69 -16.69 43.53
C SER A 179 9.43 -17.02 42.05
N ASP A 180 8.87 -16.07 41.29
CA ASP A 180 8.44 -16.33 39.95
C ASP A 180 9.59 -16.05 38.99
N ARG A 181 10.04 -17.09 38.28
CA ARG A 181 11.01 -16.98 37.21
C ARG A 181 10.28 -17.07 35.88
N TRP A 182 10.19 -15.92 35.22
CA TRP A 182 9.60 -15.87 33.87
C TRP A 182 10.67 -16.05 32.81
N LYS A 183 10.37 -16.87 31.81
CA LYS A 183 11.16 -16.94 30.59
C LYS A 183 10.56 -15.98 29.59
N SER A 184 11.31 -14.98 29.15
CA SER A 184 10.82 -14.02 28.17
C SER A 184 11.05 -14.49 26.75
N PHE A 185 10.01 -14.40 25.93
CA PHE A 185 10.12 -14.52 24.48
C PHE A 185 10.38 -13.17 23.82
N ARG A 186 9.68 -12.14 24.29
CA ARG A 186 9.71 -10.85 23.64
C ARG A 186 9.39 -9.74 24.63
N ILE A 187 10.20 -8.70 24.60
CA ILE A 187 9.94 -7.46 25.31
C ILE A 187 9.97 -6.32 24.30
N GLY A 188 9.00 -5.40 24.39
CA GLY A 188 8.92 -4.32 23.41
C GLY A 188 7.98 -3.19 23.79
N MET A 189 7.80 -2.30 22.83
CA MET A 189 6.90 -1.15 22.90
C MET A 189 6.04 -1.08 21.64
N TYR A 190 4.76 -0.78 21.80
CA TYR A 190 3.83 -0.59 20.69
C TYR A 190 3.09 0.75 20.81
N ALA A 191 3.16 1.58 19.76
CA ALA A 191 2.44 2.84 19.67
C ALA A 191 1.11 2.65 18.95
N SER A 192 -0.02 2.92 19.61
CA SER A 192 -1.36 2.72 19.00
C SER A 192 -1.70 3.76 17.96
N LYS A 193 -1.09 4.95 18.03
CA LYS A 193 -1.25 6.04 17.07
C LYS A 193 0.04 6.84 16.94
N GLY A 194 0.26 7.46 15.81
CA GLY A 194 1.42 8.31 15.52
C GLY A 194 2.67 7.55 15.12
N GLY A 195 2.96 6.40 15.73
CA GLY A 195 4.13 5.57 15.43
C GLY A 195 5.48 6.24 15.69
N PHE A 196 6.55 5.46 15.62
CA PHE A 196 7.92 5.94 15.74
C PHE A 196 8.47 6.29 14.35
N PRO A 197 9.02 7.51 14.13
CA PRO A 197 9.67 7.84 12.88
C PRO A 197 10.82 6.86 12.60
N SER A 198 10.94 6.38 11.36
CA SER A 198 12.06 5.54 10.94
C SER A 198 13.16 6.32 10.24
N THR A 199 12.88 7.56 9.80
CA THR A 199 13.82 8.39 9.06
C THR A 199 13.68 9.86 9.42
N LEU A 200 14.83 10.58 9.40
CA LEU A 200 14.88 12.03 9.43
C LEU A 200 15.43 12.55 8.11
N MET A 201 14.95 13.70 7.68
CA MET A 201 15.51 14.44 6.55
C MET A 201 16.18 15.71 7.02
N PHE A 202 17.39 15.93 6.53
CA PHE A 202 18.11 17.19 6.70
C PHE A 202 17.88 18.04 5.46
N THR A 203 17.24 19.19 5.63
CA THR A 203 16.96 20.15 4.55
C THR A 203 17.73 21.44 4.78
N GLU A 204 17.82 22.30 3.78
CA GLU A 204 18.44 23.62 3.94
C GLU A 204 17.76 24.49 5.04
N ASN A 205 16.52 24.18 5.39
CA ASN A 205 15.72 24.89 6.39
C ASN A 205 15.67 24.19 7.76
N GLY A 206 16.40 23.09 7.95
CA GLY A 206 16.45 22.34 9.20
C GLY A 206 16.13 20.85 9.06
N ILE A 207 15.96 20.21 10.22
CA ILE A 207 15.60 18.79 10.29
C ILE A 207 14.08 18.64 10.29
N ILE A 208 13.58 17.78 9.44
CA ILE A 208 12.17 17.38 9.43
C ILE A 208 12.05 15.85 9.52
N ASN A 209 10.98 15.35 10.10
CA ASN A 209 10.60 13.97 9.90
C ASN A 209 10.34 13.75 8.40
N SER A 210 10.76 12.62 7.87
CA SER A 210 10.54 12.34 6.44
C SER A 210 9.07 12.59 6.10
N PRO A 211 8.76 13.37 5.05
CA PRO A 211 7.39 13.61 4.63
C PRO A 211 6.72 12.34 4.10
N ASN A 212 7.48 11.34 3.73
CA ASN A 212 6.95 10.03 3.38
C ASN A 212 6.62 9.27 4.66
N ASN A 213 5.39 9.46 5.15
CA ASN A 213 4.85 8.83 6.34
C ASN A 213 4.73 7.29 6.22
N SER A 214 5.07 6.72 5.07
CA SER A 214 5.02 5.27 4.78
C SER A 214 5.93 4.40 5.67
N HIS A 215 6.85 5.01 6.43
CA HIS A 215 7.88 4.27 7.18
C HIS A 215 7.81 4.49 8.69
N LYS A 216 6.62 4.75 9.24
CA LYS A 216 6.46 4.74 10.70
C LYS A 216 6.42 3.32 11.22
N VAL A 217 7.20 3.06 12.27
CA VAL A 217 7.22 1.80 12.99
C VAL A 217 6.33 1.92 14.22
N HIS A 218 5.38 1.02 14.37
CA HIS A 218 4.48 1.03 15.53
C HIS A 218 4.95 0.10 16.64
N ASN A 219 5.67 -0.97 16.28
CA ASN A 219 6.18 -1.97 17.20
C ASN A 219 7.71 -1.95 17.22
N ILE A 220 8.32 -1.75 18.38
CA ILE A 220 9.76 -1.84 18.62
C ILE A 220 10.02 -3.02 19.53
N CYS A 221 10.63 -4.08 19.00
CA CYS A 221 11.08 -5.23 19.77
C CYS A 221 12.47 -4.94 20.38
N LEU A 222 12.62 -5.14 21.68
CA LEU A 222 13.84 -4.87 22.45
C LEU A 222 14.64 -6.13 22.79
N SER A 223 14.05 -7.31 22.64
CA SER A 223 14.71 -8.59 22.85
C SER A 223 14.73 -9.41 21.56
N GLU A 224 15.90 -9.88 21.15
CA GLU A 224 16.11 -10.64 19.89
C GLU A 224 16.00 -12.16 20.02
N ASN A 225 15.41 -12.72 21.05
CA ASN A 225 15.35 -14.18 21.19
C ASN A 225 14.34 -14.80 20.23
N PHE A 226 14.73 -14.94 18.97
CA PHE A 226 13.91 -15.49 17.86
C PHE A 226 13.76 -17.01 17.85
N TYR A 227 14.46 -17.77 18.70
CA TYR A 227 14.39 -19.24 18.67
C TYR A 227 13.65 -19.82 19.88
N PRO A 228 12.51 -20.51 19.64
CA PRO A 228 11.59 -20.89 20.71
C PRO A 228 12.04 -22.06 21.62
N TYR A 229 13.21 -22.69 21.43
CA TYR A 229 13.35 -24.02 22.03
C TYR A 229 14.63 -24.38 22.79
N SER A 230 15.73 -23.62 22.84
CA SER A 230 16.89 -24.14 23.54
C SER A 230 17.57 -23.29 24.61
N ASP A 231 17.53 -21.97 24.53
CA ASP A 231 18.35 -21.14 25.42
C ASP A 231 17.64 -19.89 25.99
N MET A 232 16.31 -19.97 26.21
CA MET A 232 15.61 -18.89 26.89
C MET A 232 16.13 -18.75 28.33
N GLY A 233 16.82 -17.65 28.59
CA GLY A 233 17.20 -17.27 29.95
C GLY A 233 16.00 -16.88 30.78
N TYR A 234 16.06 -17.08 32.09
CA TYR A 234 15.12 -16.48 33.01
C TYR A 234 15.40 -14.99 33.07
N ILE A 235 14.33 -14.17 33.10
CA ILE A 235 14.46 -12.75 33.31
C ILE A 235 14.82 -12.53 34.80
N ASP A 236 15.94 -11.88 35.02
CA ASP A 236 16.32 -11.46 36.37
C ASP A 236 15.60 -10.16 36.75
N ASN A 237 15.27 -10.06 38.02
CA ASN A 237 14.68 -8.84 38.56
C ASN A 237 15.68 -7.68 38.39
N ASP A 238 15.20 -6.53 37.93
CA ASP A 238 15.98 -5.34 37.60
C ASP A 238 16.80 -5.41 36.29
N GLU A 239 16.54 -6.39 35.44
CA GLU A 239 17.06 -6.37 34.06
C GLU A 239 16.54 -5.16 33.30
N ASN A 240 17.38 -4.61 32.43
CA ASN A 240 17.06 -3.39 31.69
C ASN A 240 17.26 -3.61 30.20
N TYR A 241 16.28 -3.14 29.40
CA TYR A 241 16.32 -3.11 27.96
C TYR A 241 16.40 -1.66 27.50
N THR A 242 17.29 -1.35 26.56
CA THR A 242 17.48 0.02 26.08
C THR A 242 17.13 0.11 24.60
N ALA A 243 16.44 1.18 24.20
CA ALA A 243 16.23 1.56 22.82
C ALA A 243 16.65 3.00 22.58
N LEU A 244 17.27 3.27 21.43
CA LEU A 244 17.46 4.61 20.89
C LEU A 244 16.38 4.83 19.83
N ILE A 245 15.52 5.83 20.04
CA ILE A 245 14.41 6.13 19.14
C ILE A 245 14.50 7.58 18.66
N LEU A 246 14.06 7.81 17.41
CA LEU A 246 13.90 9.17 16.92
C LEU A 246 12.81 9.90 17.70
N PRO A 247 12.90 11.24 17.85
CA PRO A 247 11.87 12.01 18.53
C PRO A 247 10.47 11.71 18.00
N ALA A 248 9.55 11.41 18.91
CA ALA A 248 8.18 10.99 18.56
C ALA A 248 7.16 11.62 19.49
N ASP A 249 6.06 12.12 18.92
CA ASP A 249 4.88 12.55 19.67
C ASP A 249 3.81 11.47 19.58
N LEU A 250 3.61 10.74 20.66
CA LEU A 250 2.60 9.69 20.81
C LEU A 250 1.43 10.14 21.68
N SER A 251 1.26 11.46 21.92
CA SER A 251 0.27 11.99 22.86
C SER A 251 -1.18 11.80 22.40
N GLU A 252 -1.42 11.56 21.10
CA GLU A 252 -2.77 11.30 20.59
C GLU A 252 -3.24 9.85 20.76
N GLY A 253 -2.35 8.95 21.17
CA GLY A 253 -2.61 7.54 21.37
C GLY A 253 -2.11 7.02 22.70
N SER A 254 -1.93 5.71 22.76
CA SER A 254 -1.33 5.00 23.90
C SER A 254 -0.02 4.34 23.48
N LEU A 255 0.95 4.35 24.38
CA LEU A 255 2.15 3.54 24.29
C LEU A 255 1.96 2.32 25.20
N TYR A 256 1.99 1.14 24.63
CA TYR A 256 1.98 -0.13 25.34
C TYR A 256 3.40 -0.65 25.48
N ILE A 257 3.81 -0.92 26.72
CA ILE A 257 5.06 -1.61 27.04
C ILE A 257 4.65 -3.03 27.40
N TYR A 258 5.22 -4.02 26.74
CA TYR A 258 4.80 -5.40 26.89
C TYR A 258 5.97 -6.36 27.09
N GLY A 259 5.68 -7.48 27.76
CA GLY A 259 6.55 -8.64 27.87
C GLY A 259 5.76 -9.91 27.68
N ILE A 260 6.13 -10.72 26.69
CA ILE A 260 5.52 -12.03 26.41
C ILE A 260 6.41 -13.09 27.03
N CYS A 261 5.83 -13.89 27.93
CA CYS A 261 6.54 -14.88 28.71
C CYS A 261 5.89 -16.27 28.59
N GLU A 262 6.70 -17.32 28.70
CA GLU A 262 6.23 -18.70 28.80
C GLU A 262 5.76 -18.98 30.24
N ASN A 263 4.59 -19.61 30.36
CA ASN A 263 4.13 -20.16 31.62
C ASN A 263 4.45 -21.67 31.72
N ASN A 264 5.56 -22.00 32.36
CA ASN A 264 6.02 -23.39 32.50
C ASN A 264 5.08 -24.31 33.31
N SER A 265 4.08 -23.75 34.02
CA SER A 265 3.20 -24.54 34.88
C SER A 265 2.06 -25.23 34.13
N TYR A 266 1.74 -24.82 32.90
CA TYR A 266 0.53 -25.23 32.20
C TYR A 266 0.72 -25.69 30.74
N GLY A 267 1.93 -25.90 30.25
CA GLY A 267 2.21 -26.35 28.87
C GLY A 267 1.37 -25.64 27.78
N ASN A 268 2.00 -25.12 26.75
CA ASN A 268 1.34 -24.43 25.59
C ASN A 268 0.53 -23.16 25.95
N GLN A 269 0.91 -22.45 26.98
CA GLN A 269 0.30 -21.19 27.35
C GLN A 269 1.34 -20.10 27.46
N TRP A 270 1.07 -18.96 26.83
CA TRP A 270 1.85 -17.73 26.99
C TRP A 270 1.07 -16.71 27.81
N VAL A 271 1.81 -15.88 28.53
CA VAL A 271 1.27 -14.76 29.29
C VAL A 271 1.91 -13.49 28.77
N CYS A 272 1.10 -12.52 28.39
CA CYS A 272 1.56 -11.18 28.07
C CYS A 272 1.31 -10.27 29.27
N PHE A 273 2.36 -9.65 29.75
CA PHE A 273 2.29 -8.57 30.74
C PHE A 273 2.35 -7.23 29.99
N GLU A 274 1.42 -6.36 30.27
CA GLU A 274 1.22 -5.11 29.54
C GLU A 274 1.08 -3.92 30.51
N THR A 275 1.75 -2.82 30.18
CA THR A 275 1.58 -1.51 30.86
C THR A 275 1.23 -0.45 29.81
N GLU A 276 0.11 0.23 29.99
CA GLU A 276 -0.30 1.33 29.12
C GLU A 276 0.19 2.67 29.64
N LYS A 277 0.73 3.52 28.75
CA LYS A 277 1.11 4.91 29.02
C LYS A 277 0.43 5.84 28.03
N LYS A 278 -0.12 6.95 28.53
CA LYS A 278 -0.78 8.00 27.73
C LYS A 278 0.03 9.30 27.76
N ASN A 279 -0.20 10.16 26.76
CA ASN A 279 0.45 11.47 26.63
C ASN A 279 1.99 11.37 26.59
N VAL A 280 2.51 10.38 25.87
CA VAL A 280 3.96 10.14 25.77
C VAL A 280 4.55 10.97 24.65
N LYS A 281 5.66 11.67 24.96
CA LYS A 281 6.50 12.36 23.99
C LYS A 281 7.95 11.99 24.25
N PHE A 282 8.64 11.62 23.19
CA PHE A 282 10.08 11.36 23.20
C PHE A 282 10.80 12.51 22.51
N GLU A 283 11.66 13.20 23.24
CA GLU A 283 12.44 14.33 22.74
C GLU A 283 13.91 13.94 22.60
N ALA A 284 14.57 14.42 21.54
CA ALA A 284 15.99 14.21 21.32
C ALA A 284 16.83 14.63 22.53
N GLY A 285 17.86 13.85 22.85
CA GLY A 285 18.76 14.14 23.96
C GLY A 285 18.18 13.89 25.36
N LYS A 286 16.96 13.32 25.45
CA LYS A 286 16.36 12.96 26.74
C LYS A 286 16.36 11.45 26.97
N SER A 287 16.53 11.06 28.24
CA SER A 287 16.45 9.68 28.70
C SER A 287 15.13 9.44 29.46
N TYR A 288 14.46 8.36 29.12
CA TYR A 288 13.17 7.97 29.68
C TYR A 288 13.30 6.60 30.34
N LYS A 289 12.84 6.49 31.58
CA LYS A 289 12.81 5.23 32.31
C LYS A 289 11.37 4.76 32.47
N ILE A 290 11.07 3.54 32.06
CA ILE A 290 9.74 2.94 32.11
C ILE A 290 9.88 1.58 32.80
N SER A 291 8.97 1.27 33.74
CA SER A 291 8.93 -0.04 34.38
C SER A 291 7.90 -0.94 33.72
N LEU A 292 8.28 -2.18 33.44
CA LEU A 292 7.39 -3.27 33.06
C LEU A 292 7.29 -4.25 34.24
N TYR A 293 6.07 -4.49 34.69
CA TYR A 293 5.82 -5.38 35.81
C TYR A 293 5.46 -6.77 35.30
N LEU A 294 6.21 -7.79 35.73
CA LEU A 294 5.93 -9.19 35.46
C LEU A 294 5.26 -9.82 36.68
N GLY A 295 4.07 -10.36 36.47
CA GLY A 295 3.25 -11.01 37.49
C GLY A 295 1.78 -10.64 37.33
N TYR A 296 0.90 -11.48 37.87
CA TYR A 296 -0.53 -11.19 37.85
C TYR A 296 -0.85 -10.03 38.78
N PRO A 297 -1.67 -9.06 38.33
CA PRO A 297 -2.10 -7.96 39.21
C PRO A 297 -2.89 -8.51 40.40
N ASP A 298 -2.84 -7.78 41.55
CA ASP A 298 -3.66 -8.12 42.71
C ASP A 298 -5.15 -8.06 42.28
N PRO A 299 -5.93 -9.14 42.44
CA PRO A 299 -7.34 -9.16 42.08
C PRO A 299 -8.19 -8.20 42.89
N ASN A 300 -7.67 -7.66 44.00
CA ASN A 300 -8.33 -6.63 44.81
C ASN A 300 -7.93 -5.20 44.42
N ASP A 301 -7.00 -5.02 43.50
CA ASP A 301 -6.64 -3.69 42.97
C ASP A 301 -7.69 -3.24 41.93
N GLU A 302 -8.47 -2.22 42.30
CA GLU A 302 -9.50 -1.66 41.42
C GLU A 302 -8.92 -0.95 40.20
N ASN A 303 -7.64 -0.54 40.21
CA ASN A 303 -6.97 0.17 39.14
C ASN A 303 -5.53 -0.35 38.92
N PRO A 304 -5.35 -1.59 38.47
CA PRO A 304 -4.03 -2.15 38.30
C PRO A 304 -3.23 -1.38 37.23
N THR A 305 -1.96 -1.13 37.53
CA THR A 305 -1.03 -0.39 36.65
C THR A 305 -0.57 -1.22 35.46
N HIS A 306 -0.88 -2.50 35.44
CA HIS A 306 -0.54 -3.45 34.37
C HIS A 306 -1.62 -4.53 34.25
N LYS A 307 -1.61 -5.22 33.08
CA LYS A 307 -2.48 -6.37 32.82
C LYS A 307 -1.65 -7.62 32.58
N ALA A 308 -2.25 -8.78 32.87
CA ALA A 308 -1.76 -10.10 32.49
C ALA A 308 -2.80 -10.77 31.58
N ILE A 309 -2.41 -11.08 30.35
CA ILE A 309 -3.29 -11.63 29.31
C ILE A 309 -2.77 -13.01 28.94
N ASN A 310 -3.59 -14.04 29.16
CA ASN A 310 -3.23 -15.41 28.82
C ASN A 310 -3.57 -15.69 27.35
N MET A 311 -2.65 -16.31 26.63
CA MET A 311 -2.83 -16.76 25.27
C MET A 311 -2.80 -18.27 25.20
N TYR A 312 -3.76 -18.87 24.51
CA TYR A 312 -3.90 -20.31 24.38
C TYR A 312 -3.66 -20.76 22.93
N THR A 313 -3.08 -21.95 22.77
CA THR A 313 -2.91 -22.59 21.49
C THR A 313 -3.76 -23.84 21.39
N ILE A 314 -4.21 -24.16 20.17
CA ILE A 314 -4.87 -25.41 19.82
C ILE A 314 -4.15 -26.01 18.61
N GLU A 315 -4.01 -27.35 18.62
CA GLU A 315 -3.55 -28.08 17.45
C GLU A 315 -4.75 -28.47 16.58
N ASP A 316 -4.58 -28.37 15.28
CA ASP A 316 -5.53 -28.87 14.30
C ASP A 316 -5.19 -30.33 14.00
N GLU A 317 -6.10 -31.25 14.29
CA GLU A 317 -5.87 -32.68 14.15
C GLU A 317 -5.74 -33.16 12.69
N GLU A 318 -6.25 -32.36 11.73
CA GLU A 318 -6.23 -32.72 10.31
C GLU A 318 -4.91 -32.40 9.63
N ASN A 319 -4.30 -31.26 9.97
CA ASN A 319 -3.09 -30.76 9.29
C ASN A 319 -1.89 -30.54 10.21
N TRP A 320 -2.03 -30.83 11.51
CA TRP A 320 -1.00 -30.63 12.54
C TRP A 320 -0.54 -29.18 12.70
N ASP A 321 -1.36 -28.22 12.26
CA ASP A 321 -1.11 -26.81 12.44
C ASP A 321 -1.43 -26.37 13.87
N THR A 322 -0.56 -25.55 14.44
CA THR A 322 -0.81 -24.94 15.76
C THR A 322 -1.35 -23.52 15.57
N TYR A 323 -2.55 -23.28 16.06
CA TYR A 323 -3.22 -21.97 16.02
C TYR A 323 -3.23 -21.33 17.40
N CYS A 324 -2.93 -20.02 17.46
CA CYS A 324 -3.24 -19.22 18.62
C CYS A 324 -4.71 -18.82 18.61
N THR A 325 -5.42 -18.99 19.72
CA THR A 325 -6.85 -18.68 19.79
C THR A 325 -7.08 -17.22 20.12
N LEU A 326 -8.06 -16.60 19.47
CA LEU A 326 -8.51 -15.24 19.74
C LEU A 326 -9.99 -15.25 20.09
N SER A 327 -10.34 -14.66 21.23
CA SER A 327 -11.71 -14.59 21.75
C SER A 327 -12.05 -13.26 22.44
N THR A 328 -11.07 -12.38 22.62
CA THR A 328 -11.21 -11.09 23.30
C THR A 328 -10.39 -9.99 22.61
N PRO A 329 -10.75 -8.70 22.77
CA PRO A 329 -9.93 -7.59 22.27
C PRO A 329 -8.49 -7.57 22.82
N ASP A 330 -8.30 -7.97 24.09
CA ASP A 330 -6.98 -8.03 24.70
C ASP A 330 -6.09 -9.09 24.03
N GLU A 331 -6.62 -10.26 23.70
CA GLU A 331 -5.88 -11.30 22.96
C GLU A 331 -5.51 -10.82 21.55
N CYS A 332 -6.39 -10.10 20.84
CA CYS A 332 -6.07 -9.49 19.55
C CYS A 332 -4.92 -8.48 19.68
N ARG A 333 -4.86 -7.70 20.78
CA ARG A 333 -3.76 -6.76 21.02
C ARG A 333 -2.45 -7.49 21.28
N VAL A 334 -2.46 -8.59 22.01
CA VAL A 334 -1.28 -9.44 22.19
C VAL A 334 -0.81 -10.03 20.87
N ALA A 335 -1.73 -10.42 19.95
CA ALA A 335 -1.36 -10.86 18.62
C ALA A 335 -0.53 -9.79 17.85
N ALA A 336 -0.84 -8.51 18.03
CA ALA A 336 -0.04 -7.43 17.46
C ALA A 336 1.38 -7.33 18.05
N TYR A 337 1.55 -7.68 19.31
CA TYR A 337 2.88 -7.72 19.95
C TYR A 337 3.70 -8.93 19.48
N MET A 338 3.01 -10.01 19.11
CA MET A 338 3.64 -11.24 18.64
C MET A 338 4.26 -11.14 17.23
N ASP A 339 4.09 -10.07 16.55
CA ASP A 339 4.54 -9.76 15.19
C ASP A 339 5.65 -10.70 14.65
N GLY A 340 5.29 -11.63 13.78
CA GLY A 340 6.18 -12.64 13.21
C GLY A 340 6.47 -13.89 14.08
N MET A 341 6.07 -13.95 15.35
CA MET A 341 6.25 -15.13 16.21
C MET A 341 5.13 -16.17 16.03
N VAL A 342 3.88 -15.70 15.92
CA VAL A 342 2.71 -16.52 15.63
C VAL A 342 2.16 -16.10 14.30
N GLN A 343 1.90 -17.06 13.44
CA GLN A 343 1.45 -16.80 12.10
C GLN A 343 0.02 -17.27 11.84
N LYS A 344 -0.51 -18.16 12.70
CA LYS A 344 -1.83 -18.78 12.49
C LYS A 344 -2.75 -18.53 13.69
N TYR A 345 -3.94 -17.98 13.39
CA TYR A 345 -4.93 -17.64 14.40
C TYR A 345 -6.28 -18.28 14.11
N LYS A 346 -7.00 -18.65 15.18
CA LYS A 346 -8.36 -19.17 15.10
C LYS A 346 -9.28 -18.35 15.99
N ILE A 347 -10.31 -17.74 15.40
CA ILE A 347 -11.30 -16.97 16.16
C ILE A 347 -12.30 -17.94 16.80
N THR A 348 -12.42 -17.92 18.11
CA THR A 348 -13.24 -18.90 18.85
C THR A 348 -14.56 -18.34 19.35
N LYS A 349 -14.67 -17.01 19.46
CA LYS A 349 -15.89 -16.27 19.86
C LYS A 349 -16.04 -15.01 19.04
N ASP A 350 -17.24 -14.44 19.04
CA ASP A 350 -17.41 -13.08 18.55
C ASP A 350 -16.64 -12.10 19.45
N ILE A 351 -15.94 -11.14 18.82
CA ILE A 351 -15.09 -10.17 19.52
C ILE A 351 -15.64 -8.78 19.33
N ASP A 352 -16.00 -8.10 20.41
CA ASP A 352 -16.55 -6.75 20.39
C ASP A 352 -15.56 -5.77 21.06
N PHE A 353 -15.03 -4.86 20.27
CA PHE A 353 -14.05 -3.89 20.75
C PHE A 353 -14.65 -2.78 21.62
N GLN A 354 -15.91 -2.35 21.40
CA GLN A 354 -16.63 -1.38 22.20
C GLN A 354 -15.79 -0.15 22.63
N GLY A 355 -15.01 0.41 21.72
CA GLY A 355 -14.12 1.53 22.00
C GLY A 355 -12.78 1.17 22.63
N GLN A 356 -12.47 -0.11 22.82
CA GLN A 356 -11.11 -0.55 23.19
C GLN A 356 -10.15 -0.36 22.01
N THR A 357 -8.90 -0.11 22.32
CA THR A 357 -7.84 0.06 21.32
C THR A 357 -7.61 -1.22 20.54
N PHE A 358 -7.74 -1.12 19.23
CA PHE A 358 -7.34 -2.14 18.27
C PHE A 358 -5.92 -1.85 17.76
N LEU A 359 -5.11 -2.90 17.61
CA LEU A 359 -3.80 -2.85 16.98
C LEU A 359 -3.76 -3.90 15.85
N PRO A 360 -3.38 -3.52 14.61
CA PRO A 360 -3.19 -4.49 13.54
C PRO A 360 -2.09 -5.50 13.87
N PHE A 361 -2.29 -6.74 13.51
CA PHE A 361 -1.32 -7.80 13.77
C PHE A 361 -0.89 -8.52 12.50
N ALA A 362 0.30 -9.11 12.51
CA ALA A 362 0.79 -9.92 11.42
C ALA A 362 0.20 -11.34 11.49
N ALA A 363 -0.20 -11.89 10.34
CA ALA A 363 -0.71 -13.25 10.25
C ALA A 363 -0.39 -13.88 8.89
N GLU A 364 -0.15 -15.18 8.88
CA GLU A 364 -0.13 -16.02 7.67
C GLU A 364 -1.52 -16.59 7.41
N LYS A 365 -2.25 -16.95 8.49
CA LYS A 365 -3.59 -17.54 8.37
C LYS A 365 -4.52 -17.16 9.52
N ILE A 366 -5.76 -16.82 9.18
CA ILE A 366 -6.83 -16.57 10.14
C ILE A 366 -8.06 -17.41 9.76
N VAL A 367 -8.47 -18.30 10.65
CA VAL A 367 -9.72 -19.06 10.52
C VAL A 367 -10.78 -18.42 11.41
N GLY A 368 -11.75 -17.79 10.78
CA GLY A 368 -12.79 -17.02 11.46
C GLY A 368 -13.88 -17.86 12.11
N ASN A 369 -14.09 -19.13 11.65
CA ASN A 369 -15.14 -20.05 12.15
C ASN A 369 -16.55 -19.45 12.11
N GLY A 370 -16.85 -18.59 11.15
CA GLY A 370 -18.14 -17.88 11.06
C GLY A 370 -18.37 -16.85 12.17
N LYS A 371 -17.31 -16.40 12.85
CA LYS A 371 -17.39 -15.41 13.93
C LYS A 371 -17.30 -13.99 13.39
N THR A 372 -17.68 -13.05 14.26
CA THR A 372 -17.71 -11.63 13.98
C THR A 372 -16.72 -10.89 14.88
N ILE A 373 -15.88 -10.03 14.26
CA ILE A 373 -15.12 -9.00 14.98
C ILE A 373 -15.78 -7.66 14.68
N LYS A 374 -16.13 -6.89 15.72
CA LYS A 374 -16.90 -5.68 15.51
C LYS A 374 -16.46 -4.49 16.35
N ASN A 375 -16.93 -3.30 15.90
CA ASN A 375 -16.68 -2.02 16.55
C ASN A 375 -15.19 -1.65 16.64
N ILE A 376 -14.41 -2.00 15.61
CA ILE A 376 -13.01 -1.59 15.49
C ILE A 376 -12.97 -0.14 14.98
N SER A 377 -12.09 0.66 15.59
CA SER A 377 -11.71 1.96 15.06
C SER A 377 -10.19 2.11 15.06
N LEU A 378 -9.61 2.36 13.89
CA LEU A 378 -8.18 2.59 13.69
C LEU A 378 -7.97 3.81 12.80
N ASP A 379 -7.31 4.84 13.31
CA ASP A 379 -6.95 6.04 12.58
C ASP A 379 -5.42 6.16 12.51
N TRP A 380 -4.89 5.70 11.38
CA TRP A 380 -3.49 5.78 10.97
C TRP A 380 -3.35 6.50 9.63
N SER A 381 -4.02 7.65 9.51
CA SER A 381 -4.13 8.44 8.25
C SER A 381 -2.80 8.83 7.62
N ASP A 382 -1.70 8.70 8.34
CA ASP A 382 -0.34 8.96 7.89
C ASP A 382 0.51 7.68 7.68
N THR A 383 -0.11 6.50 7.71
CA THR A 383 0.56 5.20 7.63
C THR A 383 -0.01 4.38 6.48
N ASP A 384 0.86 3.72 5.73
CA ASP A 384 0.49 2.77 4.68
C ASP A 384 0.24 1.37 5.24
N ASN A 385 -0.46 0.55 4.47
CA ASN A 385 -0.76 -0.84 4.77
C ASN A 385 -1.58 -0.99 6.05
N VAL A 386 -2.85 -0.58 5.98
CA VAL A 386 -3.78 -0.52 7.12
C VAL A 386 -4.96 -1.47 6.93
N GLY A 387 -5.29 -2.21 7.98
CA GLY A 387 -6.44 -3.13 8.06
C GLY A 387 -6.39 -3.99 9.33
N LEU A 388 -7.16 -5.07 9.37
CA LEU A 388 -7.12 -6.06 10.45
C LEU A 388 -5.72 -6.67 10.56
N VAL A 389 -5.18 -7.09 9.43
CA VAL A 389 -3.84 -7.65 9.28
C VAL A 389 -2.89 -6.62 8.69
N ARG A 390 -1.73 -6.52 9.26
CA ARG A 390 -0.62 -5.72 8.79
C ARG A 390 0.65 -6.56 8.77
N ASN A 391 0.90 -7.25 7.67
CA ASN A 391 2.17 -7.94 7.46
C ASN A 391 3.28 -6.91 7.21
N GLN A 392 4.45 -7.15 7.75
CA GLN A 392 5.60 -6.27 7.48
C GLN A 392 5.97 -6.39 6.01
N VAL A 393 5.90 -5.26 5.32
CA VAL A 393 6.48 -5.12 3.99
C VAL A 393 7.97 -4.92 4.18
N SER A 394 8.79 -5.76 3.56
CA SER A 394 10.24 -5.61 3.65
C SER A 394 10.68 -4.21 3.20
N ASN A 395 11.77 -3.71 3.78
CA ASN A 395 12.33 -2.38 3.48
C ASN A 395 12.74 -2.16 2.00
N TRP A 396 12.57 -3.16 1.14
CA TRP A 396 12.93 -3.16 -0.29
C TRP A 396 11.74 -2.88 -1.23
N GLY A 397 10.62 -2.39 -0.70
CA GLY A 397 9.41 -2.10 -1.47
C GLY A 397 8.44 -3.28 -1.56
N LEU A 398 7.26 -3.02 -2.10
CA LEU A 398 6.17 -3.99 -2.30
C LEU A 398 6.54 -5.17 -3.23
N LEU A 399 7.69 -5.08 -3.93
CA LEU A 399 8.14 -6.01 -4.96
C LEU A 399 9.07 -7.13 -4.47
N ASP A 400 9.37 -7.23 -3.18
CA ASP A 400 10.04 -8.44 -2.72
C ASP A 400 9.05 -9.61 -2.86
N LEU A 401 9.26 -10.42 -3.88
CA LEU A 401 8.46 -11.58 -4.32
C LEU A 401 8.20 -12.64 -3.24
N LYS A 402 8.62 -12.40 -2.02
CA LYS A 402 8.45 -13.23 -0.82
C LYS A 402 7.49 -12.63 0.20
N MET A 403 6.60 -11.70 -0.21
CA MET A 403 5.58 -11.21 0.72
C MET A 403 4.76 -12.39 1.25
N PRO A 404 4.68 -12.56 2.57
CA PRO A 404 3.75 -13.52 3.14
C PRO A 404 2.33 -13.07 2.77
N THR A 405 1.61 -13.90 2.03
CA THR A 405 0.17 -13.74 1.83
C THR A 405 -0.52 -14.20 3.10
N CYS A 406 -1.49 -13.43 3.57
CA CYS A 406 -2.36 -13.88 4.66
C CYS A 406 -3.63 -14.48 4.09
N GLU A 407 -3.95 -15.70 4.50
CA GLU A 407 -5.21 -16.38 4.17
C GLU A 407 -6.24 -16.14 5.27
N ILE A 408 -7.39 -15.58 4.94
CA ILE A 408 -8.48 -15.35 5.91
C ILE A 408 -9.74 -16.04 5.41
N SER A 409 -10.34 -16.88 6.26
CA SER A 409 -11.58 -17.58 5.92
C SER A 409 -12.66 -17.41 6.98
N ASP A 410 -13.93 -17.44 6.54
CA ASP A 410 -15.14 -17.52 7.37
C ASP A 410 -15.20 -16.42 8.47
N LEU A 411 -14.84 -15.18 8.16
CA LEU A 411 -14.78 -14.08 9.11
C LEU A 411 -15.62 -12.89 8.68
N THR A 412 -16.40 -12.35 9.62
CA THR A 412 -17.15 -11.10 9.43
C THR A 412 -16.51 -9.96 10.21
N LEU A 413 -16.33 -8.82 9.56
CA LEU A 413 -16.02 -7.53 10.20
C LEU A 413 -17.26 -6.66 10.18
N GLU A 414 -17.72 -6.18 11.35
CA GLU A 414 -18.95 -5.40 11.47
C GLU A 414 -18.69 -4.06 12.17
N ASN A 415 -19.22 -2.97 11.61
CA ASN A 415 -19.06 -1.62 12.14
C ASN A 415 -17.60 -1.25 12.35
N VAL A 416 -16.76 -1.44 11.34
CA VAL A 416 -15.33 -1.15 11.41
C VAL A 416 -15.00 0.17 10.72
N SER A 417 -14.05 0.92 11.30
CA SER A 417 -13.54 2.16 10.73
C SER A 417 -12.02 2.08 10.64
N PHE A 418 -11.50 1.97 9.42
CA PHE A 418 -10.08 1.99 9.14
C PHE A 418 -9.72 3.24 8.34
N CYS A 419 -8.78 4.04 8.86
CA CYS A 419 -8.22 5.18 8.17
C CYS A 419 -6.70 5.01 8.03
N GLY A 420 -6.19 5.09 6.81
CA GLY A 420 -4.77 4.97 6.48
C GLY A 420 -4.33 6.00 5.44
N HIS A 421 -3.06 5.95 5.02
CA HIS A 421 -2.59 6.75 3.89
C HIS A 421 -2.85 5.99 2.58
N SER A 422 -2.02 5.05 2.21
CA SER A 422 -2.20 4.20 1.02
C SER A 422 -2.26 2.72 1.40
N PHE A 423 -2.77 1.88 0.51
CA PHE A 423 -2.94 0.45 0.75
C PHE A 423 -3.83 0.19 1.97
N VAL A 424 -5.10 0.55 1.88
CA VAL A 424 -6.07 0.43 2.97
C VAL A 424 -7.16 -0.55 2.61
N GLY A 425 -7.41 -1.53 3.47
CA GLY A 425 -8.53 -2.48 3.33
C GLY A 425 -9.00 -2.99 4.69
N ALA A 426 -10.25 -3.44 4.79
CA ALA A 426 -10.77 -3.89 6.08
C ALA A 426 -10.01 -5.10 6.63
N PHE A 427 -9.68 -6.06 5.80
CA PHE A 427 -8.90 -7.24 6.20
C PHE A 427 -7.38 -6.99 6.14
N GLY A 428 -6.92 -6.08 5.29
CA GLY A 428 -5.53 -5.68 5.27
C GLY A 428 -5.17 -4.80 4.08
N GLY A 429 -4.03 -4.13 4.16
CA GLY A 429 -3.57 -3.23 3.12
C GLY A 429 -3.02 -3.97 1.91
N VAL A 430 -2.21 -5.02 2.10
CA VAL A 430 -1.50 -5.71 1.02
C VAL A 430 -1.45 -7.22 1.26
N GLY A 431 -1.56 -8.01 0.17
CA GLY A 431 -1.29 -9.44 0.17
C GLY A 431 -2.30 -10.27 0.99
N ILE A 432 -3.57 -9.91 0.99
CA ILE A 432 -4.62 -10.63 1.71
C ILE A 432 -5.47 -11.44 0.74
N SER A 433 -5.56 -12.73 0.95
CA SER A 433 -6.56 -13.59 0.34
C SER A 433 -7.73 -13.86 1.27
N THR A 434 -8.95 -13.90 0.72
CA THR A 434 -10.15 -14.13 1.51
C THR A 434 -11.06 -15.17 0.89
N ASN A 435 -11.66 -15.98 1.76
CA ASN A 435 -12.70 -16.92 1.38
C ASN A 435 -13.88 -16.82 2.36
N ASN A 436 -15.10 -16.64 1.87
CA ASN A 436 -16.33 -16.50 2.66
C ASN A 436 -16.19 -15.42 3.77
N CYS A 437 -15.65 -14.26 3.41
CA CYS A 437 -15.45 -13.14 4.33
C CYS A 437 -16.45 -12.00 4.05
N LYS A 438 -16.78 -11.22 5.08
CA LYS A 438 -17.77 -10.14 4.96
C LYS A 438 -17.36 -8.88 5.70
N VAL A 439 -17.68 -7.72 5.10
CA VAL A 439 -17.66 -6.41 5.79
C VAL A 439 -19.10 -5.90 5.84
N THR A 440 -19.60 -5.67 7.03
CA THR A 440 -21.03 -5.37 7.26
C THR A 440 -21.24 -4.16 8.17
N GLY A 441 -22.49 -3.77 8.33
CA GLY A 441 -22.88 -2.66 9.19
C GLY A 441 -22.38 -1.32 8.67
N THR A 442 -22.30 -0.30 9.54
CA THR A 442 -21.82 1.04 9.17
C THR A 442 -20.29 1.06 9.22
N SER A 443 -19.68 0.49 8.19
CA SER A 443 -18.22 0.38 8.09
C SER A 443 -17.63 1.44 7.16
N ASN A 444 -16.48 2.02 7.54
CA ASN A 444 -15.80 3.08 6.79
C ASN A 444 -14.35 2.70 6.54
N ILE A 445 -13.97 2.59 5.27
CA ILE A 445 -12.60 2.33 4.84
C ILE A 445 -12.10 3.56 4.09
N THR A 446 -11.12 4.25 4.63
CA THR A 446 -10.67 5.53 4.09
C THR A 446 -9.14 5.55 3.94
N GLY A 447 -8.67 5.93 2.76
CA GLY A 447 -7.27 6.29 2.50
C GLY A 447 -7.15 7.75 2.12
N THR A 448 -6.13 8.44 2.62
CA THR A 448 -5.77 9.79 2.13
C THR A 448 -4.95 9.73 0.84
N GLY A 449 -4.38 8.58 0.53
CA GLY A 449 -3.62 8.24 -0.68
C GLY A 449 -4.34 7.22 -1.55
N ASP A 450 -3.58 6.30 -2.14
CA ASP A 450 -3.98 5.41 -3.21
C ASP A 450 -4.20 3.96 -2.74
N PHE A 451 -4.84 3.14 -3.57
CA PHE A 451 -5.13 1.72 -3.33
C PHE A 451 -5.97 1.46 -2.09
N VAL A 452 -7.24 1.82 -2.20
CA VAL A 452 -8.22 1.64 -1.12
C VAL A 452 -9.32 0.67 -1.55
N GLY A 453 -9.54 -0.37 -0.75
CA GLY A 453 -10.57 -1.37 -1.02
C GLY A 453 -11.39 -1.75 0.21
N GLY A 454 -12.60 -2.21 -0.02
CA GLY A 454 -13.48 -2.66 1.08
C GLY A 454 -12.93 -3.88 1.83
N ILE A 455 -12.14 -4.69 1.15
CA ILE A 455 -11.52 -5.92 1.68
C ILE A 455 -10.01 -5.74 1.77
N VAL A 456 -9.35 -5.40 0.66
CA VAL A 456 -7.89 -5.29 0.54
C VAL A 456 -7.51 -4.04 -0.22
N GLY A 457 -6.45 -3.34 0.21
CA GLY A 457 -5.90 -2.21 -0.55
C GLY A 457 -5.28 -2.67 -1.87
N TYR A 458 -4.39 -3.66 -1.83
CA TYR A 458 -3.69 -4.20 -3.00
C TYR A 458 -3.51 -5.72 -2.88
N ALA A 459 -4.11 -6.45 -3.79
CA ALA A 459 -4.02 -7.90 -3.85
C ALA A 459 -2.93 -8.35 -4.84
N TYR A 460 -1.86 -8.89 -4.31
CA TYR A 460 -0.76 -9.46 -5.07
C TYR A 460 -0.75 -10.97 -4.88
N ARG A 461 -0.98 -11.76 -5.94
CA ARG A 461 -1.09 -13.23 -5.87
C ARG A 461 -2.11 -13.73 -4.83
N ALA A 462 -3.16 -12.97 -4.59
CA ALA A 462 -4.08 -13.21 -3.50
C ALA A 462 -5.52 -13.42 -4.01
N PRO A 463 -6.06 -14.64 -4.01
CA PRO A 463 -7.44 -14.90 -4.41
C PRO A 463 -8.44 -14.32 -3.41
N ILE A 464 -9.55 -13.79 -3.94
CA ILE A 464 -10.69 -13.31 -3.16
C ILE A 464 -11.94 -14.05 -3.65
N THR A 465 -12.52 -14.88 -2.79
CA THR A 465 -13.63 -15.75 -3.16
C THR A 465 -14.78 -15.62 -2.16
N GLU A 466 -16.02 -15.74 -2.64
CA GLU A 466 -17.25 -15.78 -1.82
C GLU A 466 -17.35 -14.62 -0.79
N THR A 467 -16.74 -13.48 -1.12
CA THR A 467 -16.54 -12.36 -0.19
C THR A 467 -17.46 -11.18 -0.56
N SER A 468 -17.96 -10.48 0.46
CA SER A 468 -18.90 -9.37 0.24
C SER A 468 -18.67 -8.15 1.12
N VAL A 469 -19.12 -6.98 0.59
CA VAL A 469 -19.15 -5.70 1.29
C VAL A 469 -20.57 -5.11 1.19
N ASP A 470 -21.17 -4.80 2.33
CA ASP A 470 -22.57 -4.39 2.44
C ASP A 470 -22.86 -2.93 2.05
N ALA A 471 -24.14 -2.62 1.87
CA ALA A 471 -24.65 -1.33 1.37
C ALA A 471 -24.43 -0.13 2.31
N LEU A 472 -24.28 -0.35 3.61
CA LEU A 472 -24.00 0.72 4.57
C LEU A 472 -22.50 1.05 4.68
N CYS A 473 -21.64 0.32 3.95
CA CYS A 473 -20.22 0.56 3.94
C CYS A 473 -19.85 1.72 3.00
N THR A 474 -18.88 2.51 3.39
CA THR A 474 -18.29 3.58 2.55
C THR A 474 -16.79 3.35 2.36
N ILE A 475 -16.33 3.50 1.12
CA ILE A 475 -14.94 3.30 0.74
C ILE A 475 -14.49 4.57 0.03
N LYS A 476 -13.42 5.21 0.55
CA LYS A 476 -12.90 6.48 0.03
C LYS A 476 -11.40 6.46 -0.10
N GLY A 477 -10.90 7.01 -1.21
CA GLY A 477 -9.46 7.14 -1.45
C GLY A 477 -9.16 8.20 -2.51
N ASN A 478 -7.89 8.30 -2.89
CA ASN A 478 -7.47 9.19 -3.97
C ASN A 478 -7.56 8.47 -5.31
N ASN A 479 -6.60 7.63 -5.67
CA ASN A 479 -6.65 6.81 -6.88
C ASN A 479 -6.78 5.32 -6.55
N CYS A 480 -7.18 4.51 -7.52
CA CYS A 480 -7.30 3.06 -7.40
C CYS A 480 -8.18 2.68 -6.21
N VAL A 481 -9.47 3.02 -6.30
CA VAL A 481 -10.44 2.76 -5.24
C VAL A 481 -11.47 1.74 -5.72
N GLY A 482 -11.63 0.66 -4.97
CA GLY A 482 -12.58 -0.40 -5.33
C GLY A 482 -13.43 -0.90 -4.17
N GLY A 483 -14.62 -1.38 -4.50
CA GLY A 483 -15.54 -1.92 -3.50
C GLY A 483 -15.02 -3.15 -2.77
N ILE A 484 -14.17 -3.92 -3.42
CA ILE A 484 -13.48 -5.08 -2.87
C ILE A 484 -11.99 -4.78 -2.72
N GLY A 485 -11.32 -4.32 -3.78
CA GLY A 485 -9.90 -4.01 -3.72
C GLY A 485 -9.49 -2.81 -4.55
N GLY A 486 -8.49 -2.06 -4.08
CA GLY A 486 -7.94 -0.91 -4.79
C GLY A 486 -7.19 -1.33 -6.04
N GLY A 487 -6.31 -2.31 -5.93
CA GLY A 487 -5.54 -2.85 -7.05
C GLY A 487 -5.38 -4.37 -6.99
N PHE A 488 -5.24 -4.97 -8.17
CA PHE A 488 -5.03 -6.42 -8.32
C PHE A 488 -3.93 -6.66 -9.33
N GLU A 489 -2.93 -7.42 -8.95
CA GLU A 489 -1.77 -7.67 -9.77
C GLU A 489 -1.32 -9.14 -9.69
N TYR A 490 -0.67 -9.58 -10.75
CA TYR A 490 -0.02 -10.86 -10.93
C TYR A 490 -0.92 -12.04 -11.30
N SER A 491 -0.35 -12.95 -12.10
CA SER A 491 -0.98 -14.21 -12.48
C SER A 491 -1.45 -14.98 -11.24
N TYR A 492 -2.65 -15.56 -11.31
CA TYR A 492 -3.36 -16.26 -10.23
C TYR A 492 -4.14 -15.37 -9.24
N THR A 493 -4.13 -14.05 -9.38
CA THR A 493 -5.10 -13.23 -8.63
C THR A 493 -6.49 -13.44 -9.21
N THR A 494 -7.34 -14.08 -8.43
CA THR A 494 -8.69 -14.46 -8.84
C THR A 494 -9.73 -13.82 -7.94
N MET A 495 -10.71 -13.14 -8.52
CA MET A 495 -11.93 -12.74 -7.84
C MET A 495 -13.09 -13.58 -8.34
N LYS A 496 -13.67 -14.40 -7.45
CA LYS A 496 -14.78 -15.29 -7.81
C LYS A 496 -15.93 -15.18 -6.80
N SER A 497 -17.14 -14.98 -7.30
CA SER A 497 -18.35 -14.89 -6.47
C SER A 497 -18.25 -13.76 -5.42
N VAL A 498 -17.82 -12.57 -5.84
CA VAL A 498 -17.67 -11.41 -4.96
C VAL A 498 -18.76 -10.39 -5.19
N THR A 499 -19.21 -9.76 -4.11
CA THR A 499 -20.29 -8.76 -4.16
C THR A 499 -19.89 -7.50 -3.42
N SER A 500 -20.08 -6.34 -4.04
CA SER A 500 -20.00 -5.04 -3.39
C SER A 500 -21.32 -4.30 -3.51
N SER A 501 -21.84 -3.86 -2.38
CA SER A 501 -22.97 -2.93 -2.32
C SER A 501 -22.56 -1.58 -1.76
N ALA A 502 -21.27 -1.40 -1.45
CA ALA A 502 -20.74 -0.21 -0.80
C ALA A 502 -20.77 1.03 -1.71
N THR A 503 -20.81 2.20 -1.09
CA THR A 503 -20.56 3.46 -1.80
C THR A 503 -19.06 3.67 -1.96
N VAL A 504 -18.58 3.70 -3.20
CA VAL A 504 -17.18 3.89 -3.56
C VAL A 504 -16.95 5.32 -4.05
N THR A 505 -15.93 5.99 -3.52
CA THR A 505 -15.58 7.35 -3.91
C THR A 505 -14.06 7.50 -4.07
N ALA A 506 -13.61 7.78 -5.29
CA ALA A 506 -12.26 8.22 -5.57
C ALA A 506 -12.23 9.73 -5.82
N THR A 507 -11.29 10.46 -5.23
CA THR A 507 -11.06 11.89 -5.55
C THR A 507 -10.22 12.08 -6.80
N GLY A 508 -9.54 11.05 -7.24
CA GLY A 508 -8.72 10.95 -8.44
C GLY A 508 -9.28 9.93 -9.44
N ASN A 509 -8.39 9.16 -10.03
CA ASN A 509 -8.66 8.23 -11.13
C ASN A 509 -8.83 6.77 -10.65
N TYR A 510 -9.35 5.93 -11.51
CA TYR A 510 -9.44 4.48 -11.36
C TYR A 510 -10.36 4.05 -10.21
N ALA A 511 -11.65 4.28 -10.39
CA ALA A 511 -12.66 3.85 -9.44
C ALA A 511 -13.50 2.70 -9.99
N GLY A 512 -13.71 1.65 -9.20
CA GLY A 512 -14.56 0.51 -9.58
C GLY A 512 -15.42 -0.02 -8.44
N GLY A 513 -16.58 -0.55 -8.77
CA GLY A 513 -17.47 -1.16 -7.76
C GLY A 513 -16.86 -2.40 -7.10
N ILE A 514 -15.93 -3.06 -7.79
CA ILE A 514 -15.17 -4.23 -7.31
C ILE A 514 -13.69 -3.87 -7.23
N ALA A 515 -13.06 -3.44 -8.32
CA ALA A 515 -11.64 -3.18 -8.40
C ALA A 515 -11.35 -1.77 -8.93
N GLY A 516 -10.42 -1.03 -8.33
CA GLY A 516 -9.94 0.23 -8.87
C GLY A 516 -9.15 0.00 -10.17
N ILE A 517 -8.16 -0.89 -10.12
CA ILE A 517 -7.32 -1.27 -11.26
C ILE A 517 -7.02 -2.78 -11.24
N THR A 518 -6.88 -3.37 -12.43
CA THR A 518 -6.34 -4.72 -12.63
C THR A 518 -5.15 -4.65 -13.59
N GLY A 519 -4.18 -5.59 -13.47
CA GLY A 519 -3.00 -5.64 -14.31
C GLY A 519 -1.73 -5.03 -13.72
N GLY A 520 -1.82 -4.33 -12.58
CA GLY A 520 -0.66 -3.80 -11.86
C GLY A 520 -0.26 -2.37 -12.22
N VAL A 521 0.77 -1.88 -11.55
CA VAL A 521 1.33 -0.54 -11.75
C VAL A 521 2.85 -0.61 -11.90
N ASP A 522 3.42 0.39 -12.59
CA ASP A 522 4.87 0.50 -12.80
C ASP A 522 5.64 0.48 -11.48
N GLU A 523 6.76 -0.22 -11.48
CA GLU A 523 7.66 -0.32 -10.31
C GLU A 523 8.10 1.04 -9.75
N GLY A 524 8.16 2.06 -10.59
CA GLY A 524 8.50 3.42 -10.17
C GLY A 524 7.58 3.95 -9.09
N TYR A 525 6.30 3.57 -9.06
CA TYR A 525 5.36 3.94 -8.00
C TYR A 525 5.83 3.45 -6.63
N TYR A 526 6.32 2.21 -6.56
CA TYR A 526 6.80 1.61 -5.32
C TYR A 526 8.11 2.21 -4.81
N TYR A 527 8.88 2.84 -5.72
CA TYR A 527 10.14 3.52 -5.38
C TYR A 527 9.98 5.02 -5.11
N GLY A 528 8.73 5.51 -4.95
CA GLY A 528 8.42 6.86 -4.51
C GLY A 528 8.07 7.85 -5.62
N SER A 529 7.77 7.40 -6.83
CA SER A 529 7.02 8.21 -7.77
C SER A 529 5.58 8.33 -7.25
N ASN A 530 5.05 9.53 -7.16
CA ASN A 530 3.64 9.73 -6.78
C ASN A 530 2.69 9.58 -7.98
N GLU A 531 3.17 9.05 -9.10
CA GLU A 531 2.39 8.88 -10.33
C GLU A 531 2.07 7.40 -10.53
N ILE A 532 0.77 7.09 -10.60
CA ILE A 532 0.30 5.76 -10.96
C ILE A 532 0.39 5.63 -12.48
N VAL A 533 1.34 4.83 -12.94
CA VAL A 533 1.46 4.42 -14.32
C VAL A 533 1.01 2.96 -14.41
N PRO A 534 -0.17 2.68 -15.00
CA PRO A 534 -0.62 1.31 -15.17
C PRO A 534 0.35 0.50 -16.02
N MET A 535 0.69 -0.70 -15.56
CA MET A 535 1.47 -1.66 -16.34
C MET A 535 0.52 -2.39 -17.30
N ARG A 536 0.75 -2.17 -18.59
CA ARG A 536 -0.05 -2.79 -19.63
C ARG A 536 0.50 -4.18 -19.93
N ASN A 537 -0.39 -5.16 -20.00
CA ASN A 537 -0.08 -6.48 -20.58
C ASN A 537 0.87 -7.37 -19.76
N THR A 538 0.80 -7.34 -18.44
CA THR A 538 1.76 -8.08 -17.61
C THR A 538 1.19 -9.32 -16.94
N HIS A 539 -0.13 -9.40 -16.69
CA HIS A 539 -0.67 -10.43 -15.82
C HIS A 539 -2.07 -10.90 -16.18
N GLN A 540 -2.31 -12.21 -16.03
CA GLN A 540 -3.63 -12.82 -16.16
C GLN A 540 -4.47 -12.57 -14.90
N ILE A 541 -5.58 -11.85 -15.03
CA ILE A 541 -6.53 -11.61 -13.94
C ILE A 541 -7.84 -12.33 -14.23
N THR A 542 -8.38 -13.00 -13.21
CA THR A 542 -9.67 -13.68 -13.34
C THR A 542 -10.76 -12.97 -12.53
N LEU A 543 -11.77 -12.46 -13.23
CA LEU A 543 -12.99 -11.87 -12.64
C LEU A 543 -14.20 -12.72 -13.04
N VAL A 544 -14.76 -13.49 -12.11
CA VAL A 544 -15.89 -14.37 -12.41
C VAL A 544 -16.99 -14.22 -11.37
N LYS A 545 -18.24 -14.02 -11.81
CA LYS A 545 -19.40 -13.85 -10.92
C LYS A 545 -19.18 -12.67 -9.95
N CYS A 546 -18.79 -11.51 -10.50
CA CYS A 546 -18.62 -10.27 -9.72
C CYS A 546 -19.85 -9.38 -9.86
N PHE A 547 -20.39 -8.94 -8.74
CA PHE A 547 -21.61 -8.15 -8.68
C PHE A 547 -21.40 -6.84 -7.92
N ASN A 548 -21.81 -5.73 -8.52
CA ASN A 548 -21.87 -4.43 -7.87
C ASN A 548 -23.29 -3.84 -7.94
N ASN A 549 -23.85 -3.46 -6.80
CA ASN A 549 -25.06 -2.64 -6.72
C ASN A 549 -24.84 -1.33 -5.93
N GLY A 550 -23.61 -1.06 -5.50
CA GLY A 550 -23.22 0.19 -4.86
C GLY A 550 -22.90 1.29 -5.88
N ASN A 551 -23.04 2.54 -5.43
CA ASN A 551 -22.71 3.69 -6.27
C ASN A 551 -21.20 3.90 -6.35
N VAL A 552 -20.69 4.23 -7.54
CA VAL A 552 -19.26 4.50 -7.78
C VAL A 552 -19.09 5.92 -8.29
N THR A 553 -18.20 6.68 -7.65
CA THR A 553 -17.84 8.03 -8.07
C THR A 553 -16.33 8.16 -8.17
N GLY A 554 -15.84 8.73 -9.26
CA GLY A 554 -14.41 8.99 -9.47
C GLY A 554 -14.22 10.13 -10.47
N LYS A 555 -12.98 10.35 -10.88
CA LYS A 555 -12.63 11.36 -11.86
C LYS A 555 -12.56 10.76 -13.27
N ASN A 556 -11.51 10.03 -13.57
CA ASN A 556 -11.37 9.33 -14.86
C ASN A 556 -11.27 7.83 -14.62
N TYR A 557 -11.62 7.05 -15.64
CA TYR A 557 -11.59 5.59 -15.59
C TYR A 557 -12.46 5.04 -14.46
N VAL A 558 -13.77 5.27 -14.61
CA VAL A 558 -14.76 4.90 -13.59
C VAL A 558 -15.65 3.79 -14.14
N GLY A 559 -15.68 2.65 -13.48
CA GLY A 559 -16.46 1.50 -13.90
C GLY A 559 -17.35 0.92 -12.79
N GLY A 560 -18.45 0.29 -13.18
CA GLY A 560 -19.32 -0.39 -12.24
C GLY A 560 -18.68 -1.60 -11.58
N ILE A 561 -17.73 -2.23 -12.27
CA ILE A 561 -16.94 -3.36 -11.76
C ILE A 561 -15.47 -2.95 -11.62
N VAL A 562 -14.82 -2.49 -12.68
CA VAL A 562 -13.40 -2.13 -12.67
C VAL A 562 -13.17 -0.75 -13.26
N GLY A 563 -12.32 0.06 -12.61
CA GLY A 563 -11.95 1.37 -13.14
C GLY A 563 -11.10 1.26 -14.41
N LEU A 564 -9.99 0.54 -14.34
CA LEU A 564 -9.12 0.24 -15.47
C LEU A 564 -8.78 -1.25 -15.49
N GLU A 565 -9.00 -1.89 -16.65
CA GLU A 565 -8.60 -3.26 -16.91
C GLU A 565 -7.62 -3.28 -18.09
N GLU A 566 -6.41 -3.74 -17.83
CA GLU A 566 -5.32 -3.84 -18.80
C GLU A 566 -4.53 -5.15 -18.62
N GLY A 567 -5.21 -6.24 -18.23
CA GLY A 567 -4.63 -7.57 -18.11
C GLY A 567 -4.17 -8.17 -19.44
N TYR A 568 -3.76 -9.42 -19.39
CA TYR A 568 -3.37 -10.22 -20.53
C TYR A 568 -3.89 -11.65 -20.36
N GLU A 569 -4.63 -12.16 -21.35
CA GLU A 569 -5.23 -13.50 -21.32
C GLU A 569 -6.07 -13.78 -20.05
N GLY A 570 -6.72 -12.77 -19.50
CA GLY A 570 -7.58 -12.87 -18.34
C GLY A 570 -8.93 -13.53 -18.64
N VAL A 571 -9.65 -13.92 -17.57
CA VAL A 571 -11.00 -14.45 -17.67
C VAL A 571 -11.99 -13.50 -17.02
N LEU A 572 -12.68 -12.70 -17.86
CA LEU A 572 -13.66 -11.72 -17.39
C LEU A 572 -15.06 -12.13 -17.84
N LYS A 573 -15.82 -12.75 -16.93
CA LYS A 573 -17.17 -13.25 -17.27
C LYS A 573 -18.17 -13.13 -16.12
N GLN A 574 -19.45 -12.99 -16.48
CA GLN A 574 -20.55 -12.89 -15.50
C GLN A 574 -20.37 -11.68 -14.57
N LEU A 575 -20.16 -10.50 -15.18
CA LEU A 575 -19.96 -9.26 -14.48
C LEU A 575 -21.24 -8.43 -14.51
N ILE A 576 -21.70 -8.00 -13.34
CA ILE A 576 -23.00 -7.33 -13.21
C ILE A 576 -22.85 -6.03 -12.45
N ASN A 577 -23.35 -4.94 -13.02
CA ASN A 577 -23.50 -3.67 -12.33
C ASN A 577 -24.95 -3.19 -12.32
N GLU A 578 -25.48 -2.96 -11.15
CA GLU A 578 -26.80 -2.32 -10.93
C GLU A 578 -26.66 -0.96 -10.23
N GLY A 579 -25.45 -0.62 -9.76
CA GLY A 579 -25.18 0.67 -9.11
C GLY A 579 -25.02 1.82 -10.10
N ASN A 580 -25.21 3.06 -9.61
CA ASN A 580 -25.03 4.27 -10.40
C ASN A 580 -23.55 4.66 -10.45
N ILE A 581 -23.10 5.09 -11.64
CA ILE A 581 -21.70 5.39 -11.91
C ILE A 581 -21.57 6.86 -12.33
N LYS A 582 -20.60 7.57 -11.73
CA LYS A 582 -20.37 8.98 -12.03
C LYS A 582 -18.87 9.30 -12.15
N GLY A 583 -18.50 10.02 -13.22
CA GLY A 583 -17.13 10.46 -13.44
C GLY A 583 -17.02 11.64 -14.40
N GLU A 584 -15.78 12.00 -14.74
CA GLU A 584 -15.48 13.03 -15.74
C GLU A 584 -15.31 12.43 -17.13
N SER A 585 -14.45 11.41 -17.27
CA SER A 585 -14.16 10.79 -18.54
C SER A 585 -13.93 9.28 -18.41
N TYR A 586 -14.17 8.54 -19.49
CA TYR A 586 -14.03 7.09 -19.55
C TYR A 586 -14.86 6.40 -18.46
N VAL A 587 -16.18 6.66 -18.49
CA VAL A 587 -17.14 6.13 -17.53
C VAL A 587 -17.91 4.98 -18.14
N GLY A 588 -17.83 3.80 -17.57
CA GLY A 588 -18.49 2.60 -18.11
C GLY A 588 -19.33 1.85 -17.07
N GLY A 589 -20.40 1.20 -17.54
CA GLY A 589 -21.26 0.41 -16.67
C GLY A 589 -20.53 -0.79 -16.04
N ILE A 590 -19.52 -1.34 -16.72
CA ILE A 590 -18.68 -2.44 -16.24
C ILE A 590 -17.24 -1.95 -16.06
N ALA A 591 -16.62 -1.39 -17.07
CA ALA A 591 -15.23 -0.91 -16.99
C ALA A 591 -15.11 0.54 -17.47
N GLY A 592 -14.29 1.34 -16.78
CA GLY A 592 -13.93 2.67 -17.25
C GLY A 592 -13.12 2.59 -18.55
N GLU A 593 -12.04 1.84 -18.56
CA GLU A 593 -11.30 1.40 -19.74
C GLU A 593 -11.10 -0.11 -19.72
N PHE A 594 -11.16 -0.73 -20.90
CA PHE A 594 -11.01 -2.16 -21.11
C PHE A 594 -10.13 -2.42 -22.32
N GLY A 595 -9.07 -3.22 -22.15
CA GLY A 595 -8.14 -3.52 -23.24
C GLY A 595 -7.46 -4.88 -23.12
N ASN A 596 -6.99 -5.39 -24.28
CA ASN A 596 -6.14 -6.59 -24.40
C ASN A 596 -6.77 -7.93 -23.94
N ASP A 597 -8.08 -7.98 -23.72
CA ASP A 597 -8.77 -9.14 -23.15
C ASP A 597 -10.16 -9.40 -23.75
N VAL A 598 -10.85 -10.43 -23.26
CA VAL A 598 -12.21 -10.79 -23.66
C VAL A 598 -13.18 -10.63 -22.50
N LEU A 599 -14.07 -9.63 -22.60
CA LEU A 599 -15.20 -9.46 -21.70
C LEU A 599 -16.41 -10.25 -22.21
N ARG A 600 -16.92 -11.16 -21.39
CA ARG A 600 -18.02 -12.02 -21.81
C ARG A 600 -19.12 -12.12 -20.74
N ILE A 601 -20.38 -12.07 -21.19
CA ILE A 601 -21.56 -12.21 -20.33
C ILE A 601 -21.54 -11.13 -19.23
N ALA A 602 -21.69 -9.87 -19.61
CA ALA A 602 -21.75 -8.77 -18.66
C ALA A 602 -22.97 -7.89 -18.93
N TYR A 603 -23.52 -7.30 -17.86
CA TYR A 603 -24.56 -6.31 -18.06
C TYR A 603 -24.52 -5.16 -17.05
N SER A 604 -25.08 -4.00 -17.45
CA SER A 604 -25.26 -2.84 -16.61
C SER A 604 -26.67 -2.27 -16.73
N THR A 605 -27.25 -1.88 -15.58
CA THR A 605 -28.60 -1.28 -15.52
C THR A 605 -28.62 0.05 -14.78
N GLY A 606 -27.56 0.42 -14.04
CA GLY A 606 -27.47 1.68 -13.30
C GLY A 606 -27.42 2.93 -14.19
N GLU A 607 -27.65 4.09 -13.59
CA GLU A 607 -27.43 5.37 -14.27
C GLU A 607 -25.92 5.64 -14.44
N ILE A 608 -25.52 6.11 -15.62
CA ILE A 608 -24.13 6.43 -15.95
C ILE A 608 -24.05 7.91 -16.32
N THR A 609 -23.28 8.67 -15.56
CA THR A 609 -23.11 10.10 -15.77
C THR A 609 -21.63 10.44 -15.99
N ALA A 610 -21.31 11.10 -17.11
CA ALA A 610 -19.95 11.57 -17.39
C ALA A 610 -19.95 13.00 -17.94
N THR A 611 -18.82 13.68 -17.80
CA THR A 611 -18.62 14.99 -18.45
C THR A 611 -18.32 14.80 -19.95
N THR A 612 -17.45 13.86 -20.31
CA THR A 612 -16.95 13.78 -21.69
C THR A 612 -17.21 12.45 -22.40
N ILE A 613 -16.91 11.30 -21.78
CA ILE A 613 -17.00 9.99 -22.45
C ILE A 613 -17.69 8.99 -21.55
N ALA A 614 -18.75 8.35 -22.06
CA ALA A 614 -19.49 7.31 -21.35
C ALA A 614 -19.89 6.15 -22.25
N GLY A 615 -19.91 4.94 -21.71
CA GLY A 615 -20.41 3.75 -22.36
C GLY A 615 -21.26 2.88 -21.44
N GLY A 616 -22.27 2.22 -21.99
CA GLY A 616 -23.17 1.40 -21.19
C GLY A 616 -22.49 0.16 -20.59
N ILE A 617 -21.44 -0.32 -21.22
CA ILE A 617 -20.55 -1.40 -20.73
C ILE A 617 -19.16 -0.85 -20.46
N VAL A 618 -18.50 -0.21 -21.41
CA VAL A 618 -17.16 0.32 -21.24
C VAL A 618 -17.08 1.78 -21.65
N GLY A 619 -16.37 2.61 -20.88
CA GLY A 619 -16.10 4.01 -21.23
C GLY A 619 -15.18 4.08 -22.43
N ALA A 620 -14.05 3.38 -22.40
CA ALA A 620 -13.14 3.19 -23.53
C ALA A 620 -12.90 1.70 -23.78
N LEU A 621 -12.90 1.33 -25.06
CA LEU A 621 -12.56 0.01 -25.56
C LEU A 621 -11.33 0.13 -26.47
N THR A 622 -10.17 -0.25 -25.96
CA THR A 622 -8.88 -0.01 -26.61
C THR A 622 -8.11 -1.31 -26.82
N THR A 623 -7.00 -1.24 -27.51
CA THR A 623 -6.03 -2.34 -27.58
C THR A 623 -4.62 -1.78 -27.71
N SER A 624 -3.66 -2.40 -27.02
CA SER A 624 -2.24 -2.03 -27.07
C SER A 624 -1.37 -3.17 -27.60
N TYR A 625 -1.69 -4.42 -27.23
CA TYR A 625 -0.85 -5.59 -27.52
C TYR A 625 -1.61 -6.78 -28.09
N GLU A 626 -2.84 -7.03 -27.64
CA GLU A 626 -3.68 -8.14 -28.06
C GLU A 626 -5.04 -7.66 -28.55
N SER A 627 -5.78 -8.50 -29.27
CA SER A 627 -7.14 -8.16 -29.69
C SER A 627 -8.09 -8.05 -28.52
N THR A 628 -8.88 -6.99 -28.49
CA THR A 628 -9.86 -6.73 -27.43
C THR A 628 -11.26 -7.08 -27.91
N LYS A 629 -12.03 -7.79 -27.06
CA LYS A 629 -13.34 -8.26 -27.46
C LYS A 629 -14.39 -8.11 -26.36
N ILE A 630 -15.54 -7.54 -26.71
CA ILE A 630 -16.75 -7.59 -25.89
C ILE A 630 -17.76 -8.52 -26.57
N THR A 631 -18.23 -9.53 -25.86
CA THR A 631 -19.19 -10.47 -26.44
C THR A 631 -20.29 -10.86 -25.43
N ASP A 632 -21.50 -11.09 -25.96
CA ASP A 632 -22.65 -11.53 -25.20
C ASP A 632 -22.99 -10.59 -24.01
N CYS A 633 -22.90 -9.28 -24.24
CA CYS A 633 -23.10 -8.26 -23.21
C CYS A 633 -24.31 -7.36 -23.54
N TYR A 634 -24.94 -6.79 -22.51
CA TYR A 634 -25.99 -5.81 -22.74
C TYR A 634 -26.01 -4.67 -21.72
N SER A 635 -26.61 -3.53 -22.11
CA SER A 635 -26.85 -2.44 -21.20
C SER A 635 -28.28 -1.92 -21.33
N LEU A 636 -28.91 -1.69 -20.18
CA LEU A 636 -30.19 -1.01 -20.02
C LEU A 636 -30.02 0.34 -19.36
N SER A 637 -28.79 0.78 -19.17
CA SER A 637 -28.44 1.99 -18.44
C SER A 637 -29.02 3.24 -19.08
N THR A 638 -29.29 4.25 -18.23
CA THR A 638 -29.52 5.61 -18.69
C THR A 638 -28.18 6.35 -18.68
N ILE A 639 -27.75 6.82 -19.86
CA ILE A 639 -26.42 7.39 -20.05
C ILE A 639 -26.52 8.89 -20.32
N PHE A 640 -25.88 9.69 -19.49
CA PHE A 640 -25.79 11.14 -19.64
C PHE A 640 -24.34 11.58 -19.85
N VAL A 641 -24.10 12.41 -20.85
CA VAL A 641 -22.87 13.17 -21.05
C VAL A 641 -23.20 14.63 -21.26
N ASP A 642 -22.26 15.51 -20.89
CA ASP A 642 -22.40 16.94 -21.12
C ASP A 642 -22.43 17.27 -22.64
N LYS A 643 -22.89 18.48 -22.97
CA LYS A 643 -22.98 18.92 -24.36
C LYS A 643 -21.62 18.85 -25.07
N GLY A 644 -21.55 18.05 -26.12
CA GLY A 644 -20.32 17.80 -26.89
C GLY A 644 -19.55 16.54 -26.47
N GLY A 645 -19.98 15.89 -25.39
CA GLY A 645 -19.43 14.60 -24.97
C GLY A 645 -19.81 13.44 -25.90
N GLN A 646 -19.16 12.31 -25.74
CA GLN A 646 -19.38 11.09 -26.52
C GLN A 646 -20.00 10.01 -25.64
N ALA A 647 -21.12 9.47 -26.09
CA ALA A 647 -21.74 8.36 -25.37
C ALA A 647 -22.21 7.27 -26.33
N GLY A 648 -21.91 6.02 -25.98
CA GLY A 648 -22.39 4.83 -26.70
C GLY A 648 -23.11 3.86 -25.77
N GLY A 649 -24.08 3.13 -26.30
CA GLY A 649 -24.84 2.18 -25.50
C GLY A 649 -24.00 1.00 -24.99
N ILE A 650 -22.92 0.65 -25.67
CA ILE A 650 -21.96 -0.37 -25.27
C ILE A 650 -20.60 0.27 -24.96
N ALA A 651 -19.98 0.96 -25.91
CA ALA A 651 -18.69 1.60 -25.75
C ALA A 651 -18.78 3.12 -25.96
N GLY A 652 -18.23 3.94 -25.07
CA GLY A 652 -18.16 5.39 -25.23
C GLY A 652 -17.24 5.78 -26.38
N ILE A 653 -16.03 5.26 -26.35
CA ILE A 653 -15.05 5.35 -27.43
C ILE A 653 -14.53 3.94 -27.74
N SER A 654 -14.20 3.64 -28.99
CA SER A 654 -13.70 2.32 -29.40
C SER A 654 -12.67 2.43 -30.51
N GLY A 655 -11.67 1.53 -30.53
CA GLY A 655 -10.64 1.45 -31.54
C GLY A 655 -9.30 2.03 -31.10
N PHE A 656 -8.40 2.28 -32.03
CA PHE A 656 -7.07 2.83 -31.83
C PHE A 656 -6.66 3.77 -32.95
N GLU A 657 -5.79 4.75 -32.64
CA GLU A 657 -5.42 5.79 -33.60
C GLU A 657 -4.34 5.36 -34.62
N GLU A 658 -3.46 4.41 -34.25
CA GLU A 658 -2.38 3.93 -35.10
C GLU A 658 -2.60 2.48 -35.50
N TYR A 659 -2.34 2.18 -36.79
CA TYR A 659 -2.43 0.83 -37.34
C TYR A 659 -1.30 -0.05 -36.80
N PHE A 660 -1.67 -1.07 -36.06
CA PHE A 660 -0.79 -2.18 -35.69
C PHE A 660 -1.32 -3.45 -36.40
N ASP A 661 -0.51 -4.07 -37.26
CA ASP A 661 -0.88 -5.29 -37.96
C ASP A 661 -1.40 -6.37 -37.00
N GLU A 662 -2.56 -6.99 -37.39
CA GLU A 662 -3.15 -8.17 -36.75
C GLU A 662 -3.93 -7.97 -35.44
N ARG A 663 -4.22 -6.75 -34.98
CA ARG A 663 -5.04 -6.52 -33.80
C ARG A 663 -6.42 -6.00 -34.15
N ASP A 664 -7.42 -6.50 -33.46
CA ASP A 664 -8.81 -6.14 -33.69
C ASP A 664 -9.50 -5.73 -32.40
N VAL A 665 -10.36 -4.72 -32.49
CA VAL A 665 -11.34 -4.40 -31.46
C VAL A 665 -12.69 -4.89 -31.97
N SER A 666 -13.39 -5.70 -31.17
CA SER A 666 -14.63 -6.35 -31.60
C SER A 666 -15.76 -6.24 -30.58
N ILE A 667 -16.96 -5.88 -31.03
CA ILE A 667 -18.19 -5.91 -30.26
C ILE A 667 -19.16 -6.89 -30.93
N ILE A 668 -19.45 -7.99 -30.25
CA ILE A 668 -20.16 -9.13 -30.86
C ILE A 668 -21.34 -9.56 -29.96
N ASN A 669 -22.51 -9.86 -30.56
CA ASN A 669 -23.69 -10.35 -29.84
C ASN A 669 -24.12 -9.42 -28.69
N CYS A 670 -23.98 -8.11 -28.83
CA CYS A 670 -24.30 -7.15 -27.79
C CYS A 670 -25.57 -6.38 -28.09
N TYR A 671 -26.27 -5.93 -27.01
CA TYR A 671 -27.39 -5.07 -27.26
C TYR A 671 -27.52 -3.93 -26.24
N PHE A 672 -28.13 -2.84 -26.70
CA PHE A 672 -28.47 -1.69 -25.90
C PHE A 672 -29.96 -1.34 -26.02
N ALA A 673 -30.66 -1.31 -24.88
CA ALA A 673 -32.08 -0.91 -24.82
C ALA A 673 -32.33 0.15 -23.72
N GLY A 674 -31.31 0.84 -23.27
CA GLY A 674 -31.39 1.98 -22.37
C GLY A 674 -31.65 3.30 -23.09
N THR A 675 -31.37 4.40 -22.42
CA THR A 675 -31.41 5.76 -22.99
C THR A 675 -30.01 6.36 -23.02
N ASN A 676 -29.72 7.15 -24.05
CA ASN A 676 -28.42 7.76 -24.24
C ASN A 676 -28.58 9.17 -24.82
N SER A 677 -27.97 10.16 -24.20
CA SER A 677 -28.08 11.57 -24.58
C SER A 677 -27.57 11.89 -26.00
N THR A 678 -26.74 11.04 -26.61
CA THR A 678 -26.23 11.23 -27.99
C THR A 678 -27.01 10.50 -29.07
N GLY A 679 -27.93 9.59 -28.70
CA GLY A 679 -28.70 8.77 -29.64
C GLY A 679 -27.91 7.62 -30.31
N LYS A 680 -26.67 7.31 -29.89
CA LYS A 680 -25.82 6.27 -30.45
C LYS A 680 -25.89 5.00 -29.60
N GLY A 681 -26.36 3.90 -30.20
CA GLY A 681 -26.74 2.69 -29.46
C GLY A 681 -25.63 1.71 -29.17
N ILE A 682 -24.51 1.72 -29.91
CA ILE A 682 -23.41 0.79 -29.70
C ILE A 682 -22.12 1.56 -29.37
N ILE A 683 -21.64 2.41 -30.26
CA ILE A 683 -20.39 3.15 -30.10
C ILE A 683 -20.66 4.65 -30.11
N GLY A 684 -20.12 5.38 -29.15
CA GLY A 684 -20.19 6.83 -29.08
C GLY A 684 -19.26 7.52 -30.09
N TYR A 685 -18.01 7.07 -30.14
CA TYR A 685 -17.01 7.55 -31.09
C TYR A 685 -16.07 6.41 -31.49
N ASP A 686 -15.93 6.17 -32.80
CA ASP A 686 -15.03 5.16 -33.38
C ASP A 686 -13.72 5.82 -33.79
N LEU A 687 -12.61 5.41 -33.16
CA LEU A 687 -11.25 5.80 -33.56
C LEU A 687 -10.78 5.07 -34.84
N GLY A 688 -11.47 3.99 -35.20
CA GLY A 688 -11.16 3.11 -36.30
C GLY A 688 -10.86 1.67 -35.87
N TYR A 689 -10.87 0.76 -36.83
CA TYR A 689 -10.54 -0.67 -36.63
C TYR A 689 -11.47 -1.43 -35.67
N THR A 690 -12.67 -0.91 -35.38
CA THR A 690 -13.68 -1.62 -34.56
C THR A 690 -14.62 -2.43 -35.47
N TYR A 691 -14.82 -3.70 -35.13
CA TYR A 691 -15.77 -4.60 -35.79
C TYR A 691 -17.03 -4.77 -34.92
N VAL A 692 -18.20 -4.53 -35.52
CA VAL A 692 -19.50 -4.70 -34.84
C VAL A 692 -20.27 -5.82 -35.54
N LYS A 693 -20.62 -6.87 -34.84
CA LYS A 693 -21.29 -8.04 -35.37
C LYS A 693 -22.46 -8.51 -34.50
N ASN A 694 -23.60 -8.79 -35.11
CA ASN A 694 -24.80 -9.31 -34.45
C ASN A 694 -25.27 -8.42 -33.27
N CYS A 695 -25.18 -7.09 -33.41
CA CYS A 695 -25.54 -6.16 -32.34
C CYS A 695 -26.88 -5.49 -32.60
N LEU A 696 -27.60 -5.16 -31.55
CA LEU A 696 -28.91 -4.55 -31.59
C LEU A 696 -29.01 -3.31 -30.69
N THR A 697 -29.78 -2.33 -31.15
CA THR A 697 -30.13 -1.19 -30.31
C THR A 697 -31.52 -0.65 -30.65
N THR A 698 -32.20 -0.16 -29.62
CA THR A 698 -33.46 0.55 -29.73
C THR A 698 -33.28 2.00 -30.23
N LEU A 699 -32.05 2.53 -30.16
CA LEU A 699 -31.73 3.89 -30.61
C LEU A 699 -31.62 4.01 -32.13
N PRO A 700 -31.70 5.24 -32.66
CA PRO A 700 -31.79 5.48 -34.13
C PRO A 700 -30.45 5.24 -34.87
N SER A 701 -29.35 5.00 -34.20
CA SER A 701 -28.04 4.78 -34.81
C SER A 701 -27.20 3.77 -34.01
N LEU A 702 -26.37 2.97 -34.71
CA LEU A 702 -25.32 2.16 -34.06
C LEU A 702 -24.14 3.00 -33.59
N GLY A 703 -23.94 4.19 -34.17
CA GLY A 703 -22.78 5.03 -33.89
C GLY A 703 -21.55 4.72 -34.74
N ILE A 704 -21.62 3.72 -35.61
CA ILE A 704 -20.60 3.28 -36.56
C ILE A 704 -21.28 2.85 -37.86
N GLU A 705 -20.67 3.14 -39.01
CA GLU A 705 -21.20 2.81 -40.33
C GLU A 705 -20.35 1.76 -41.09
N THR A 706 -19.06 1.67 -40.76
CA THR A 706 -18.12 0.75 -41.39
C THR A 706 -17.89 -0.49 -40.53
N LYS A 707 -17.46 -1.60 -41.16
CA LYS A 707 -17.14 -2.86 -40.48
C LYS A 707 -18.29 -3.44 -39.65
N VAL A 708 -19.53 -3.22 -40.08
CA VAL A 708 -20.76 -3.69 -39.40
C VAL A 708 -21.33 -4.91 -40.14
N THR A 709 -21.66 -5.97 -39.40
CA THR A 709 -22.27 -7.18 -39.94
C THR A 709 -23.48 -7.62 -39.10
N ASN A 710 -24.59 -7.94 -39.77
CA ASN A 710 -25.82 -8.47 -39.13
C ASN A 710 -26.31 -7.67 -37.93
N SER A 711 -26.14 -6.34 -37.89
CA SER A 711 -26.50 -5.50 -36.77
C SER A 711 -27.65 -4.56 -37.15
N LEU A 712 -28.54 -4.25 -36.19
CA LEU A 712 -29.73 -3.45 -36.40
C LEU A 712 -29.85 -2.32 -35.36
N TYR A 713 -30.47 -1.22 -35.79
CA TYR A 713 -30.83 -0.09 -34.95
C TYR A 713 -32.33 0.25 -35.08
N GLY A 714 -32.84 1.01 -34.15
CA GLY A 714 -34.28 1.39 -34.12
C GLY A 714 -35.21 0.23 -33.93
N VAL A 715 -34.77 -0.88 -33.35
CA VAL A 715 -35.57 -2.07 -33.13
C VAL A 715 -36.57 -1.85 -31.99
N THR A 716 -37.85 -2.18 -32.22
CA THR A 716 -38.86 -2.03 -31.18
C THR A 716 -38.95 -3.22 -30.23
N SER A 717 -38.36 -4.36 -30.59
CA SER A 717 -38.32 -5.57 -29.75
C SER A 717 -37.24 -6.52 -30.27
N ILE A 718 -36.43 -7.07 -29.38
CA ILE A 718 -35.46 -8.12 -29.68
C ILE A 718 -36.16 -9.39 -30.13
N LEU A 719 -37.29 -9.74 -29.51
CA LEU A 719 -38.07 -10.94 -29.85
C LEU A 719 -38.53 -10.93 -31.29
N ASN A 720 -38.96 -9.77 -31.82
CA ASN A 720 -39.43 -9.64 -33.19
C ASN A 720 -38.32 -9.73 -34.24
N ASN A 721 -37.07 -9.52 -33.83
CA ASN A 721 -35.91 -9.56 -34.74
C ASN A 721 -35.08 -10.85 -34.56
N LYS A 722 -35.59 -11.83 -33.85
CA LYS A 722 -34.93 -13.11 -33.58
C LYS A 722 -34.50 -13.86 -34.85
N SER A 723 -35.30 -13.79 -35.88
CA SER A 723 -35.01 -14.46 -37.17
C SER A 723 -33.80 -13.87 -37.91
N ILE A 724 -33.48 -12.60 -37.69
CA ILE A 724 -32.36 -11.93 -38.34
C ILE A 724 -31.05 -12.29 -37.61
N ILE A 725 -31.13 -12.54 -36.31
CA ILE A 725 -29.99 -12.85 -35.44
C ILE A 725 -29.76 -14.35 -35.34
N ASN A 726 -30.81 -15.17 -35.35
CA ASN A 726 -30.77 -16.63 -35.20
C ASN A 726 -30.18 -17.40 -36.39
N GLY A 727 -29.84 -16.75 -37.47
CA GLY A 727 -29.15 -17.45 -38.56
C GLY A 727 -27.83 -18.14 -38.13
N ASN A 728 -27.29 -17.77 -36.95
CA ASN A 728 -26.01 -18.26 -36.45
C ASN A 728 -25.96 -18.56 -34.94
N ASN A 729 -27.07 -18.85 -34.24
CA ASN A 729 -27.11 -19.09 -32.78
C ASN A 729 -26.52 -17.95 -31.91
N ALA A 730 -26.52 -16.73 -32.40
CA ALA A 730 -25.86 -15.59 -31.75
C ALA A 730 -26.46 -15.24 -30.37
N PHE A 731 -27.76 -15.54 -30.15
CA PHE A 731 -28.45 -15.39 -28.87
C PHE A 731 -29.05 -16.75 -28.50
N SER A 732 -28.22 -17.67 -28.02
CA SER A 732 -28.67 -18.99 -27.59
C SER A 732 -29.60 -18.87 -26.38
N ASN A 733 -30.57 -19.79 -26.27
CA ASN A 733 -31.47 -19.84 -25.10
C ASN A 733 -30.75 -20.19 -23.79
N GLU A 734 -29.53 -20.67 -23.86
CA GLU A 734 -28.67 -21.01 -22.70
C GLU A 734 -28.07 -19.74 -22.08
N ILE A 735 -27.63 -18.81 -22.92
CA ILE A 735 -27.08 -17.51 -22.46
C ILE A 735 -28.20 -16.47 -22.29
N TRP A 736 -29.25 -16.54 -23.14
CA TRP A 736 -30.36 -15.59 -23.21
C TRP A 736 -31.72 -16.30 -23.06
N PRO A 737 -32.16 -16.65 -21.83
CA PRO A 737 -33.46 -17.32 -21.64
C PRO A 737 -34.60 -16.35 -21.95
N LEU A 738 -35.06 -16.38 -23.19
CA LEU A 738 -36.06 -15.45 -23.73
C LEU A 738 -37.49 -15.79 -23.32
N ALA A 739 -37.74 -16.92 -22.66
CA ALA A 739 -39.10 -17.47 -22.49
C ALA A 739 -39.94 -16.81 -21.40
N ASN A 740 -39.36 -16.13 -20.41
CA ASN A 740 -40.07 -15.73 -19.19
C ASN A 740 -39.98 -14.23 -18.83
N TYR A 741 -39.54 -13.36 -19.75
CA TYR A 741 -39.34 -11.94 -19.47
C TYR A 741 -40.19 -11.01 -20.34
N PRO A 742 -40.57 -9.83 -19.83
CA PRO A 742 -41.22 -8.83 -20.64
C PRO A 742 -40.34 -8.48 -21.84
N ALA A 743 -40.98 -8.12 -22.95
CA ALA A 743 -40.45 -8.05 -24.31
C ALA A 743 -39.09 -7.30 -24.53
N TYR A 744 -38.49 -6.75 -23.48
CA TYR A 744 -37.38 -5.81 -23.53
C TYR A 744 -36.16 -6.21 -22.73
N CYS A 745 -36.17 -7.34 -21.99
CA CYS A 745 -35.09 -7.63 -21.05
C CYS A 745 -34.85 -9.14 -20.88
N PRO A 746 -33.86 -9.72 -21.55
CA PRO A 746 -33.34 -11.01 -21.10
C PRO A 746 -32.58 -10.80 -19.77
N LYS A 747 -33.08 -11.39 -18.68
CA LYS A 747 -32.23 -11.57 -17.51
C LYS A 747 -31.32 -12.77 -17.73
N PHE A 748 -30.07 -12.68 -17.29
CA PHE A 748 -29.22 -13.85 -17.19
C PHE A 748 -29.86 -14.89 -16.27
N ILE A 749 -29.61 -16.16 -16.52
CA ILE A 749 -29.98 -17.26 -15.64
C ILE A 749 -29.49 -16.98 -14.23
N ASP A 750 -30.31 -17.32 -13.26
CA ASP A 750 -30.00 -17.21 -11.85
C ASP A 750 -28.59 -17.84 -11.58
N PHE A 751 -27.69 -17.02 -11.06
CA PHE A 751 -26.28 -17.40 -10.80
C PHE A 751 -26.13 -18.44 -9.67
N SER A 752 -27.22 -18.92 -9.06
CA SER A 752 -27.22 -19.93 -8.01
C SER A 752 -26.91 -21.36 -8.49
N GLY A 753 -26.81 -21.59 -9.80
CA GLY A 753 -26.47 -22.88 -10.41
C GLY A 753 -25.17 -22.83 -11.21
N ASP A 754 -24.37 -23.89 -11.11
CA ASP A 754 -23.24 -24.12 -12.02
C ASP A 754 -23.74 -24.27 -13.44
N VAL A 755 -23.60 -23.23 -14.25
CA VAL A 755 -23.90 -23.30 -15.69
C VAL A 755 -22.62 -23.68 -16.39
N ASP A 756 -22.46 -24.97 -16.70
CA ASP A 756 -21.50 -25.45 -17.67
C ASP A 756 -21.78 -24.81 -19.02
N ILE A 757 -20.93 -23.92 -19.46
CA ILE A 757 -20.99 -23.36 -20.80
C ILE A 757 -20.22 -24.32 -21.72
N PRO A 758 -20.89 -24.99 -22.69
CA PRO A 758 -20.21 -25.91 -23.59
C PRO A 758 -19.06 -25.21 -24.34
N GLY A 759 -17.85 -25.71 -24.16
CA GLY A 759 -16.65 -25.18 -24.82
C GLY A 759 -15.61 -24.56 -23.88
N PHE A 760 -15.93 -24.43 -22.60
CA PHE A 760 -14.96 -24.07 -21.56
C PHE A 760 -15.18 -25.05 -20.40
N GLY A 761 -14.53 -26.19 -20.46
CA GLY A 761 -14.51 -27.14 -19.33
C GLY A 761 -13.75 -26.51 -18.17
N ASP A 762 -14.21 -26.79 -16.93
CA ASP A 762 -13.46 -26.47 -15.69
C ASP A 762 -12.10 -27.18 -15.62
N SER A 763 -11.72 -27.92 -16.66
CA SER A 763 -10.46 -28.69 -16.74
C SER A 763 -9.21 -27.83 -16.98
N ASP A 764 -9.35 -26.55 -17.28
CA ASP A 764 -8.19 -25.67 -17.56
C ASP A 764 -7.88 -24.69 -16.43
N ILE A 765 -8.53 -24.82 -15.28
CA ILE A 765 -8.21 -24.07 -14.08
C ILE A 765 -7.97 -25.09 -12.94
N GLU A 766 -6.84 -25.79 -12.99
CA GLU A 766 -6.25 -26.34 -11.77
C GLU A 766 -5.61 -25.17 -11.00
N ILE A 767 -6.18 -24.90 -9.83
CA ILE A 767 -5.66 -23.93 -8.86
C ILE A 767 -4.45 -24.53 -8.14
#